data_d6be5d52cdac9bdce67bd164025d55db
#
_entry.id   d6be5d52cdac9bdce67bd164025d55db
#
_cell.length_a   1.000
_cell.length_b   1.000
_cell.length_c   1.000
_cell.angle_alpha   90.00
_cell.angle_beta   90.00
_cell.angle_gamma   90.00
#
_symmetry.space_group_name_H-M   'P 1'
#
loop_
_entity.id
_entity.type
_entity.pdbx_description
1 polymer ?
#
loop_
_entity_poly.entity_id
_entity_poly.type
_entity_poly.pdbx_seq_one_letter_code
_entity_poly.pdbx_strand_id
1 'polypeptide(L)'
;VTILHTILKDPNYMQLTIIREIAKHSARIVVMSHRAVSFLTSIYGIPFSKIQLIEHGVPDLEALVDNPVKTSLPFKDKKVLFTFGLISRNKGLETVIEALPKIVAKNPDVMYVVLGTTHPGVIRNSGEEYRDSLKRLARKLNVEDNLTFINKFVSEKQLFDYLTACDMYITPYLNEAQITSGTLSYAIGAGAAVISTPYWHAQELLEDNRGCLFDFKDANGLAKIVNELFEDREKLNILKANAYEYGLHLRWPTTGQVFIDVLEEAISKSLIKKERPNKQIIDADAMPSFNLAHIQRLTDDTGIVQHAKYGIPNLKEGYCLDDNSRALIMAILAYQQNKSKIALELLPVYLSYIQYMQNEDGSFRNFLSFTREYLDEIGSEDSFGRTIWALGYLINNAPNNSYREFARELFGKSVPHFKKLNHLRGIGNTMIGLSSYLKAHPGDEHISEQFEQLAVPLKEAYRRNREDEWHWFEEKMTYDNAILPLALLCHYERTKDNESLEIALESMEFLSEKTLINGYLNPVGNDGWLFKEGEDMALYDQQAIETMAMVLLYFKAYEITQDLNYIKQVHLCYQWFLGENSLRLPLFDHETKGCGDGLQPHGVNRNQGAESTLAYWISHLIVLNAMEYEYIQSSDFSSVQKQVLN
;
A
#
# COMPACT_ATOMS: atom_id res chain seq x y z
N VAL A 1 -9.34 8.04 13.57
CA VAL A 1 -8.41 8.06 14.73
C VAL A 1 -7.30 7.06 14.45
N THR A 2 -6.03 7.47 14.65
CA THR A 2 -4.85 6.62 14.42
C THR A 2 -4.07 6.48 15.71
N ILE A 3 -3.67 5.25 16.06
CA ILE A 3 -2.85 4.96 17.23
C ILE A 3 -1.41 4.72 16.78
N LEU A 4 -0.44 5.43 17.36
CA LEU A 4 0.97 5.29 17.03
C LEU A 4 1.73 4.69 18.23
N HIS A 5 2.29 3.49 18.04
CA HIS A 5 3.07 2.79 19.04
C HIS A 5 4.57 3.15 19.02
N THR A 6 5.05 3.70 17.91
CA THR A 6 6.46 4.05 17.72
C THR A 6 6.59 5.42 17.07
N ILE A 7 7.30 6.33 17.71
CA ILE A 7 7.65 7.66 17.19
C ILE A 7 9.17 7.80 17.27
N LEU A 8 9.79 8.10 16.15
CA LEU A 8 11.25 8.25 16.08
C LEU A 8 11.66 9.67 16.45
N LYS A 9 12.76 9.79 17.20
CA LYS A 9 13.40 11.09 17.50
C LYS A 9 14.10 11.67 16.26
N ASP A 10 14.72 10.80 15.47
CA ASP A 10 15.49 11.19 14.28
C ASP A 10 14.90 10.47 13.04
N PRO A 11 13.68 10.88 12.56
CA PRO A 11 13.07 10.27 11.40
C PRO A 11 13.81 10.68 10.11
N ASN A 12 13.94 9.75 9.16
CA ASN A 12 14.32 10.13 7.80
C ASN A 12 13.14 10.85 7.11
N TYR A 13 13.40 11.43 5.93
CA TYR A 13 12.41 12.20 5.17
C TYR A 13 11.12 11.42 4.91
N MET A 14 11.22 10.15 4.51
CA MET A 14 10.04 9.30 4.25
C MET A 14 9.23 9.04 5.50
N GLN A 15 9.90 8.70 6.61
CA GLN A 15 9.25 8.46 7.90
C GLN A 15 8.52 9.72 8.41
N LEU A 16 9.17 10.89 8.26
CA LEU A 16 8.58 12.19 8.60
C LEU A 16 7.33 12.46 7.77
N THR A 17 7.42 12.27 6.45
CA THR A 17 6.32 12.51 5.51
C THR A 17 5.14 11.58 5.77
N ILE A 18 5.39 10.27 5.97
CA ILE A 18 4.34 9.29 6.27
C ILE A 18 3.55 9.68 7.52
N ILE A 19 4.24 10.01 8.62
CA ILE A 19 3.55 10.38 9.86
C ILE A 19 2.77 11.70 9.70
N ARG A 20 3.28 12.67 8.96
CA ARG A 20 2.57 13.92 8.65
C ARG A 20 1.30 13.67 7.83
N GLU A 21 1.38 12.82 6.81
CA GLU A 21 0.21 12.45 6.01
C GLU A 21 -0.82 11.67 6.82
N ILE A 22 -0.39 10.71 7.64
CA ILE A 22 -1.28 10.02 8.59
C ILE A 22 -1.98 11.05 9.50
N ALA A 23 -1.24 12.01 10.05
CA ALA A 23 -1.82 13.04 10.91
C ALA A 23 -2.79 13.96 10.19
N LYS A 24 -2.53 14.29 8.91
CA LYS A 24 -3.41 15.10 8.08
C LYS A 24 -4.78 14.44 7.88
N HIS A 25 -4.78 13.13 7.63
CA HIS A 25 -5.99 12.35 7.39
C HIS A 25 -6.66 11.80 8.66
N SER A 26 -6.03 11.94 9.82
CA SER A 26 -6.59 11.50 11.10
C SER A 26 -7.31 12.62 11.82
N ALA A 27 -8.52 12.35 12.34
CA ALA A 27 -9.22 13.29 13.24
C ALA A 27 -8.44 13.50 14.54
N ARG A 28 -7.85 12.41 15.07
CA ARG A 28 -6.98 12.39 16.26
C ARG A 28 -5.83 11.41 16.06
N ILE A 29 -4.68 11.72 16.63
CA ILE A 29 -3.54 10.82 16.79
C ILE A 29 -3.45 10.43 18.25
N VAL A 30 -3.54 9.16 18.56
CA VAL A 30 -3.38 8.64 19.92
C VAL A 30 -1.95 8.15 20.11
N VAL A 31 -1.31 8.54 21.20
CA VAL A 31 0.02 8.09 21.63
C VAL A 31 0.00 7.72 23.10
N MET A 32 1.00 6.96 23.57
CA MET A 32 0.99 6.30 24.87
C MET A 32 2.03 6.88 25.85
N SER A 33 2.72 7.95 25.50
CA SER A 33 3.70 8.61 26.37
C SER A 33 3.78 10.11 26.11
N HIS A 34 4.12 10.91 27.14
CA HIS A 34 4.33 12.35 26.99
C HIS A 34 5.48 12.67 26.03
N ARG A 35 6.51 11.82 26.01
CA ARG A 35 7.62 11.96 25.07
C ARG A 35 7.17 11.83 23.62
N ALA A 36 6.24 10.93 23.32
CA ALA A 36 5.65 10.82 21.99
C ALA A 36 4.87 12.09 21.60
N VAL A 37 4.12 12.68 22.53
CA VAL A 37 3.47 13.99 22.31
C VAL A 37 4.50 15.07 21.98
N SER A 38 5.59 15.15 22.75
CA SER A 38 6.68 16.09 22.53
C SER A 38 7.32 15.93 21.15
N PHE A 39 7.62 14.70 20.72
CA PHE A 39 8.21 14.46 19.41
C PHE A 39 7.25 14.80 18.27
N LEU A 40 5.98 14.40 18.37
CA LEU A 40 4.98 14.73 17.36
C LEU A 40 4.81 16.24 17.17
N THR A 41 4.86 17.00 18.25
CA THR A 41 4.74 18.46 18.18
C THR A 41 6.02 19.13 17.67
N SER A 42 7.18 18.79 18.26
CA SER A 42 8.44 19.51 18.00
C SER A 42 9.16 19.06 16.74
N ILE A 43 9.12 17.77 16.39
CA ILE A 43 9.86 17.20 15.24
C ILE A 43 8.94 17.05 14.04
N TYR A 44 7.74 16.49 14.24
CA TYR A 44 6.82 16.22 13.14
C TYR A 44 5.91 17.42 12.83
N GLY A 45 5.86 18.45 13.68
CA GLY A 45 5.06 19.66 13.47
C GLY A 45 3.54 19.42 13.53
N ILE A 46 3.11 18.36 14.23
CA ILE A 46 1.69 18.04 14.39
C ILE A 46 1.11 18.90 15.50
N PRO A 47 0.00 19.64 15.26
CA PRO A 47 -0.61 20.46 16.29
C PRO A 47 -1.03 19.65 17.52
N PHE A 48 -0.75 20.16 18.71
CA PHE A 48 -1.13 19.51 19.98
C PHE A 48 -2.64 19.18 20.04
N SER A 49 -3.48 20.04 19.43
CA SER A 49 -4.93 19.80 19.34
C SER A 49 -5.35 18.56 18.56
N LYS A 50 -4.45 17.97 17.76
CA LYS A 50 -4.67 16.69 17.06
C LYS A 50 -4.19 15.48 17.85
N ILE A 51 -3.41 15.68 18.91
CA ILE A 51 -2.76 14.59 19.66
C ILE A 51 -3.57 14.32 20.92
N GLN A 52 -3.78 13.06 21.20
CA GLN A 52 -4.38 12.57 22.43
C GLN A 52 -3.43 11.60 23.11
N LEU A 53 -3.08 11.88 24.34
CA LEU A 53 -2.37 10.92 25.19
C LEU A 53 -3.39 9.95 25.80
N ILE A 54 -3.21 8.66 25.54
CA ILE A 54 -3.90 7.56 26.22
C ILE A 54 -2.84 6.52 26.51
N GLU A 55 -2.47 6.36 27.76
CA GLU A 55 -1.45 5.42 28.16
C GLU A 55 -1.85 3.98 27.85
N HIS A 56 -0.85 3.08 27.81
CA HIS A 56 -1.08 1.68 27.47
C HIS A 56 -1.99 1.00 28.51
N GLY A 57 -3.19 0.62 28.09
CA GLY A 57 -4.17 -0.03 28.95
C GLY A 57 -3.70 -1.40 29.48
N VAL A 58 -4.18 -1.75 30.65
CA VAL A 58 -3.95 -3.04 31.31
C VAL A 58 -5.28 -3.68 31.71
N PRO A 59 -5.36 -5.01 31.80
CA PRO A 59 -6.57 -5.69 32.25
C PRO A 59 -7.07 -5.21 33.60
N ASP A 60 -8.38 -5.18 33.79
CA ASP A 60 -9.01 -4.91 35.06
C ASP A 60 -8.96 -6.19 35.94
N LEU A 61 -8.01 -6.20 36.84
CA LEU A 61 -7.86 -7.28 37.80
C LEU A 61 -8.35 -6.83 39.15
N GLU A 62 -9.21 -7.63 39.77
CA GLU A 62 -9.49 -7.45 41.18
C GLU A 62 -8.20 -7.54 41.98
N ALA A 63 -8.01 -6.62 42.89
CA ALA A 63 -6.84 -6.62 43.78
C ALA A 63 -6.83 -7.92 44.61
N LEU A 64 -5.93 -8.83 44.24
CA LEU A 64 -5.69 -10.05 45.02
C LEU A 64 -4.88 -9.66 46.26
N VAL A 65 -5.56 -9.15 47.30
CA VAL A 65 -4.97 -8.62 48.52
C VAL A 65 -4.29 -9.72 49.33
N ASP A 66 -4.80 -10.95 49.31
CA ASP A 66 -4.18 -12.14 49.90
C ASP A 66 -3.89 -13.16 48.82
N ASN A 67 -2.65 -13.15 48.34
CA ASN A 67 -2.30 -13.84 47.11
C ASN A 67 -2.01 -15.34 47.33
N PRO A 68 -2.99 -16.25 47.27
CA PRO A 68 -2.75 -17.69 47.33
C PRO A 68 -1.97 -18.22 46.11
N VAL A 69 -1.77 -17.38 45.06
CA VAL A 69 -1.13 -17.77 43.82
C VAL A 69 0.35 -18.07 43.99
N LYS A 70 1.08 -17.34 44.87
CA LYS A 70 2.49 -17.65 45.18
C LYS A 70 2.65 -19.07 45.71
N THR A 71 1.66 -19.59 46.43
CA THR A 71 1.67 -20.96 46.96
C THR A 71 1.41 -22.03 45.90
N SER A 72 0.79 -21.69 44.77
CA SER A 72 0.50 -22.60 43.68
C SER A 72 1.58 -22.64 42.60
N LEU A 73 2.50 -21.67 42.59
CA LEU A 73 3.63 -21.62 41.66
C LEU A 73 4.82 -22.47 42.16
N PRO A 74 5.65 -23.02 41.29
CA PRO A 74 6.79 -23.84 41.64
C PRO A 74 7.89 -23.11 42.44
N PHE A 75 7.70 -21.80 42.72
CA PHE A 75 8.67 -20.91 43.39
C PHE A 75 8.15 -20.35 44.74
N LYS A 76 7.17 -21.00 45.37
CA LYS A 76 6.47 -20.47 46.56
C LYS A 76 7.42 -20.08 47.74
N ASP A 77 8.51 -20.81 47.89
CA ASP A 77 9.49 -20.60 48.96
C ASP A 77 10.74 -19.81 48.50
N LYS A 78 10.67 -19.19 47.31
CA LYS A 78 11.77 -18.42 46.74
C LYS A 78 11.46 -16.92 46.69
N LYS A 79 12.53 -16.11 46.70
CA LYS A 79 12.47 -14.70 46.30
C LYS A 79 12.50 -14.62 44.79
N VAL A 80 11.45 -14.13 44.15
CA VAL A 80 11.27 -14.21 42.71
C VAL A 80 11.60 -12.88 42.04
N LEU A 81 12.64 -12.88 41.19
CA LEU A 81 12.88 -11.85 40.18
C LEU A 81 12.24 -12.33 38.87
N PHE A 82 11.50 -11.48 38.20
CA PHE A 82 10.68 -11.88 37.05
C PHE A 82 10.89 -11.00 35.85
N THR A 83 10.96 -11.59 34.66
CA THR A 83 10.90 -10.92 33.35
C THR A 83 10.03 -11.73 32.43
N PHE A 84 9.17 -11.07 31.62
CA PHE A 84 8.37 -11.76 30.62
C PHE A 84 8.39 -11.08 29.27
N GLY A 85 8.02 -11.83 28.22
CA GLY A 85 7.87 -11.37 26.86
C GLY A 85 8.65 -12.19 25.85
N LEU A 86 8.61 -11.81 24.58
CA LEU A 86 9.36 -12.48 23.52
C LEU A 86 10.87 -12.28 23.73
N ILE A 87 11.60 -13.37 23.85
CA ILE A 87 13.04 -13.35 24.15
C ILE A 87 13.82 -12.93 22.90
N SER A 88 14.63 -11.89 23.05
CA SER A 88 15.54 -11.36 22.03
C SER A 88 16.72 -10.64 22.68
N ARG A 89 17.81 -10.40 21.93
CA ARG A 89 19.01 -9.72 22.46
C ARG A 89 18.72 -8.32 23.02
N ASN A 90 17.76 -7.60 22.44
CA ASN A 90 17.35 -6.27 22.92
C ASN A 90 16.74 -6.28 24.35
N LYS A 91 16.35 -7.46 24.84
CA LYS A 91 15.84 -7.61 26.21
C LYS A 91 16.94 -7.53 27.27
N GLY A 92 18.22 -7.67 26.92
CA GLY A 92 19.35 -7.48 27.84
C GLY A 92 19.39 -8.42 29.03
N LEU A 93 18.83 -9.63 28.90
CA LEU A 93 18.71 -10.60 30.02
C LEU A 93 20.07 -11.00 30.59
N GLU A 94 21.15 -10.84 29.84
CA GLU A 94 22.52 -11.02 30.26
C GLU A 94 22.83 -10.21 31.53
N THR A 95 22.40 -8.94 31.57
CA THR A 95 22.69 -8.03 32.69
C THR A 95 22.13 -8.56 34.02
N VAL A 96 20.93 -9.18 33.95
CA VAL A 96 20.35 -9.80 35.18
C VAL A 96 21.15 -11.03 35.61
N ILE A 97 21.51 -11.88 34.63
CA ILE A 97 22.29 -13.10 34.90
C ILE A 97 23.68 -12.74 35.46
N GLU A 98 24.32 -11.68 34.96
CA GLU A 98 25.59 -11.16 35.46
C GLU A 98 25.47 -10.54 36.89
N ALA A 99 24.29 -10.06 37.26
CA ALA A 99 24.00 -9.55 38.60
C ALA A 99 23.76 -10.68 39.61
N LEU A 100 23.25 -11.85 39.18
CA LEU A 100 22.86 -12.96 40.06
C LEU A 100 23.94 -13.39 41.06
N PRO A 101 25.25 -13.54 40.73
CA PRO A 101 26.24 -13.95 41.70
C PRO A 101 26.27 -13.07 42.94
N LYS A 102 26.15 -11.74 42.78
CA LYS A 102 26.12 -10.77 43.87
C LYS A 102 24.79 -10.74 44.63
N ILE A 103 23.70 -11.08 43.97
CA ILE A 103 22.37 -11.18 44.56
C ILE A 103 22.29 -12.48 45.40
N VAL A 104 22.67 -13.61 44.80
CA VAL A 104 22.66 -14.94 45.44
C VAL A 104 23.58 -15.00 46.67
N ALA A 105 24.72 -14.32 46.62
CA ALA A 105 25.64 -14.25 47.80
C ALA A 105 24.97 -13.68 49.05
N LYS A 106 23.99 -12.76 48.91
CA LYS A 106 23.22 -12.22 50.04
C LYS A 106 21.84 -12.87 50.21
N ASN A 107 21.27 -13.39 49.10
CA ASN A 107 19.93 -13.97 49.04
C ASN A 107 20.00 -15.34 48.33
N PRO A 108 20.44 -16.43 49.00
CA PRO A 108 20.62 -17.75 48.35
C PRO A 108 19.31 -18.36 47.82
N ASP A 109 18.17 -17.92 48.35
CA ASP A 109 16.82 -18.34 48.00
C ASP A 109 16.24 -17.59 46.78
N VAL A 110 17.03 -16.71 46.14
CA VAL A 110 16.54 -15.98 44.96
C VAL A 110 16.41 -16.89 43.74
N MET A 111 15.36 -16.67 42.93
CA MET A 111 15.13 -17.31 41.65
C MET A 111 14.80 -16.24 40.60
N TYR A 112 15.56 -16.19 39.51
CA TYR A 112 15.24 -15.40 38.35
C TYR A 112 14.41 -16.23 37.36
N VAL A 113 13.18 -15.82 37.10
CA VAL A 113 12.22 -16.48 36.25
C VAL A 113 12.04 -15.67 34.97
N VAL A 114 12.32 -16.27 33.83
CA VAL A 114 12.12 -15.68 32.48
C VAL A 114 10.99 -16.42 31.75
N LEU A 115 9.86 -15.74 31.58
CA LEU A 115 8.67 -16.30 30.93
C LEU A 115 8.55 -15.80 29.49
N GLY A 116 8.49 -16.71 28.53
CA GLY A 116 8.20 -16.40 27.13
C GLY A 116 8.98 -17.24 26.13
N THR A 117 8.49 -17.27 24.92
CA THR A 117 9.14 -17.93 23.79
C THR A 117 10.16 -17.02 23.12
N THR A 118 11.09 -17.59 22.38
CA THR A 118 12.02 -16.80 21.57
C THR A 118 11.25 -16.08 20.45
N HIS A 119 11.61 -14.83 20.16
CA HIS A 119 10.96 -14.02 19.16
C HIS A 119 10.98 -14.72 17.78
N PRO A 120 9.85 -14.82 17.03
CA PRO A 120 9.78 -15.55 15.77
C PRO A 120 10.84 -15.14 14.74
N GLY A 121 11.17 -13.86 14.65
CA GLY A 121 12.25 -13.37 13.80
C GLY A 121 13.64 -13.85 14.23
N VAL A 122 13.89 -14.05 15.54
CA VAL A 122 15.14 -14.60 16.06
C VAL A 122 15.21 -16.09 15.74
N ILE A 123 14.09 -16.83 15.92
CA ILE A 123 14.03 -18.26 15.57
C ILE A 123 14.36 -18.49 14.10
N ARG A 124 13.81 -17.66 13.19
CA ARG A 124 14.08 -17.82 11.74
C ARG A 124 15.55 -17.59 11.37
N ASN A 125 16.23 -16.69 12.05
CA ASN A 125 17.58 -16.28 11.70
C ASN A 125 18.68 -17.05 12.45
N SER A 126 18.44 -17.43 13.72
CA SER A 126 19.46 -18.02 14.60
C SER A 126 18.92 -19.08 15.59
N GLY A 127 17.68 -19.53 15.41
CA GLY A 127 17.08 -20.54 16.29
C GLY A 127 17.04 -20.12 17.75
N GLU A 128 17.38 -21.03 18.66
CA GLU A 128 17.41 -20.81 20.11
C GLU A 128 18.80 -20.36 20.62
N GLU A 129 19.72 -19.98 19.74
CA GLU A 129 21.10 -19.61 20.08
C GLU A 129 21.20 -18.60 21.23
N TYR A 130 20.32 -17.59 21.24
CA TYR A 130 20.33 -16.57 22.27
C TYR A 130 19.96 -17.13 23.64
N ARG A 131 18.89 -17.92 23.74
CA ARG A 131 18.50 -18.58 25.01
C ARG A 131 19.58 -19.53 25.51
N ASP A 132 20.19 -20.28 24.61
CA ASP A 132 21.27 -21.21 24.98
C ASP A 132 22.55 -20.46 25.38
N SER A 133 22.80 -19.28 24.82
CA SER A 133 23.90 -18.41 25.28
C SER A 133 23.67 -17.92 26.71
N LEU A 134 22.43 -17.56 27.07
CA LEU A 134 22.06 -17.16 28.45
C LEU A 134 22.23 -18.31 29.44
N LYS A 135 21.84 -19.54 29.07
CA LYS A 135 22.06 -20.74 29.91
C LYS A 135 23.56 -21.02 30.11
N ARG A 136 24.37 -20.89 29.03
CA ARG A 136 25.84 -21.03 29.14
C ARG A 136 26.45 -19.98 30.06
N LEU A 137 25.97 -18.73 29.98
CA LEU A 137 26.40 -17.65 30.85
C LEU A 137 26.09 -17.95 32.32
N ALA A 138 24.88 -18.43 32.64
CA ALA A 138 24.49 -18.81 34.01
C ALA A 138 25.37 -19.93 34.58
N ARG A 139 25.69 -20.96 33.76
CA ARG A 139 26.63 -22.03 34.15
C ARG A 139 28.04 -21.48 34.44
N LYS A 140 28.54 -20.60 33.55
CA LYS A 140 29.86 -19.98 33.71
C LYS A 140 29.98 -19.19 35.02
N LEU A 141 28.84 -18.59 35.46
CA LEU A 141 28.77 -17.78 36.69
C LEU A 141 28.32 -18.60 37.92
N ASN A 142 28.11 -19.92 37.80
CA ASN A 142 27.61 -20.84 38.84
C ASN A 142 26.28 -20.36 39.48
N VAL A 143 25.33 -19.92 38.65
CA VAL A 143 23.99 -19.46 39.07
C VAL A 143 22.87 -20.15 38.24
N GLU A 144 23.12 -21.27 37.64
CA GLU A 144 22.12 -22.02 36.85
C GLU A 144 20.93 -22.48 37.71
N ASP A 145 21.16 -22.82 38.96
CA ASP A 145 20.12 -23.24 39.92
C ASP A 145 19.23 -22.07 40.35
N ASN A 146 19.66 -20.82 40.10
CA ASN A 146 18.92 -19.61 40.41
C ASN A 146 18.25 -18.99 39.16
N LEU A 147 18.23 -19.71 38.03
CA LEU A 147 17.65 -19.26 36.76
C LEU A 147 16.69 -20.29 36.17
N THR A 148 15.47 -19.87 35.83
CA THR A 148 14.48 -20.72 35.15
C THR A 148 13.89 -20.04 33.93
N PHE A 149 13.88 -20.76 32.80
CA PHE A 149 13.16 -20.35 31.58
C PHE A 149 11.84 -21.12 31.45
N ILE A 150 10.73 -20.40 31.36
CA ILE A 150 9.40 -20.95 31.08
C ILE A 150 9.10 -20.66 29.59
N ASN A 151 9.46 -21.61 28.70
CA ASN A 151 9.35 -21.46 27.26
C ASN A 151 7.93 -21.76 26.75
N LYS A 152 6.96 -20.91 27.09
CA LYS A 152 5.57 -21.05 26.62
C LYS A 152 4.85 -19.70 26.59
N PHE A 153 3.82 -19.61 25.76
CA PHE A 153 2.77 -18.61 25.93
C PHE A 153 1.84 -19.04 27.06
N VAL A 154 1.47 -18.09 27.89
CA VAL A 154 0.51 -18.28 28.99
C VAL A 154 -0.73 -17.45 28.72
N SER A 155 -1.87 -17.81 29.31
CA SER A 155 -3.05 -16.95 29.31
C SER A 155 -2.77 -15.66 30.08
N GLU A 156 -3.55 -14.62 29.79
CA GLU A 156 -3.44 -13.34 30.48
C GLU A 156 -3.58 -13.50 32.00
N LYS A 157 -4.57 -14.27 32.45
CA LYS A 157 -4.73 -14.61 33.86
C LYS A 157 -3.47 -15.24 34.45
N GLN A 158 -2.88 -16.23 33.81
CA GLN A 158 -1.64 -16.85 34.28
C GLN A 158 -0.46 -15.87 34.30
N LEU A 159 -0.38 -14.94 33.34
CA LEU A 159 0.65 -13.89 33.33
C LEU A 159 0.55 -13.01 34.61
N PHE A 160 -0.68 -12.62 34.96
CA PHE A 160 -0.90 -11.82 36.16
C PHE A 160 -0.65 -12.60 37.42
N ASP A 161 -0.92 -13.91 37.44
CA ASP A 161 -0.53 -14.77 38.58
C ASP A 161 1.00 -14.73 38.81
N TYR A 162 1.82 -14.71 37.73
CA TYR A 162 3.27 -14.53 37.85
C TYR A 162 3.66 -13.12 38.29
N LEU A 163 3.04 -12.08 37.75
CA LEU A 163 3.34 -10.68 38.05
C LEU A 163 3.02 -10.33 39.51
N THR A 164 1.87 -10.80 40.01
CA THR A 164 1.47 -10.57 41.43
C THR A 164 2.28 -11.41 42.41
N ALA A 165 2.74 -12.60 42.01
CA ALA A 165 3.54 -13.49 42.83
C ALA A 165 5.03 -13.10 42.88
N CYS A 166 5.55 -12.33 41.95
CA CYS A 166 6.95 -11.95 41.97
C CYS A 166 7.25 -10.90 43.06
N ASP A 167 8.48 -10.94 43.58
CA ASP A 167 8.94 -9.90 44.50
C ASP A 167 9.32 -8.63 43.75
N MET A 168 10.02 -8.79 42.62
CA MET A 168 10.44 -7.69 41.76
C MET A 168 10.31 -8.08 40.27
N TYR A 169 9.82 -7.17 39.44
CA TYR A 169 9.80 -7.29 37.98
C TYR A 169 10.97 -6.52 37.38
N ILE A 170 11.73 -7.14 36.44
CA ILE A 170 12.94 -6.54 35.90
C ILE A 170 12.81 -6.38 34.37
N THR A 171 13.04 -5.17 33.84
CA THR A 171 13.14 -4.88 32.42
C THR A 171 14.52 -4.29 32.05
N PRO A 172 15.53 -5.15 31.77
CA PRO A 172 16.90 -4.71 31.54
C PRO A 172 17.15 -4.37 30.05
N TYR A 173 16.18 -3.74 29.39
CA TYR A 173 16.19 -3.50 27.96
C TYR A 173 17.35 -2.63 27.52
N LEU A 174 17.94 -2.92 26.33
CA LEU A 174 19.12 -2.23 25.82
C LEU A 174 18.80 -1.04 24.88
N ASN A 175 17.58 -0.95 24.38
CA ASN A 175 17.16 0.11 23.49
C ASN A 175 16.61 1.31 24.25
N GLU A 176 17.38 2.37 24.37
CA GLU A 176 16.95 3.62 25.01
C GLU A 176 15.71 4.23 24.34
N ALA A 177 15.60 4.12 23.02
CA ALA A 177 14.53 4.73 22.21
C ALA A 177 13.19 4.00 22.28
N GLN A 178 12.98 3.12 23.24
CA GLN A 178 11.69 2.44 23.40
C GLN A 178 10.67 3.37 24.04
N ILE A 179 9.77 3.90 23.22
CA ILE A 179 8.80 4.94 23.60
C ILE A 179 7.51 4.38 24.21
N THR A 180 7.24 3.08 24.04
CA THR A 180 6.10 2.36 24.63
C THR A 180 6.51 0.94 24.96
N SER A 181 6.10 0.43 26.14
CA SER A 181 6.35 -0.94 26.59
C SER A 181 5.12 -1.52 27.27
N GLY A 182 4.38 -2.38 26.59
CA GLY A 182 3.23 -3.08 27.15
C GLY A 182 3.59 -3.95 28.34
N THR A 183 4.77 -4.62 28.32
CA THR A 183 5.23 -5.45 29.45
C THR A 183 5.49 -4.64 30.71
N LEU A 184 5.98 -3.42 30.57
CA LEU A 184 6.17 -2.50 31.69
C LEU A 184 4.83 -2.03 32.24
N SER A 185 3.89 -1.62 31.37
CA SER A 185 2.55 -1.20 31.78
C SER A 185 1.81 -2.31 32.53
N TYR A 186 1.91 -3.56 32.05
CA TYR A 186 1.32 -4.72 32.72
C TYR A 186 1.92 -4.95 34.12
N ALA A 187 3.24 -4.77 34.28
CA ALA A 187 3.89 -4.92 35.60
C ALA A 187 3.43 -3.84 36.57
N ILE A 188 3.33 -2.59 36.15
CA ILE A 188 2.78 -1.48 36.95
C ILE A 188 1.30 -1.74 37.28
N GLY A 189 0.49 -2.14 36.29
CA GLY A 189 -0.92 -2.48 36.48
C GLY A 189 -1.16 -3.62 37.49
N ALA A 190 -0.22 -4.55 37.60
CA ALA A 190 -0.25 -5.64 38.57
C ALA A 190 0.27 -5.21 39.97
N GLY A 191 0.76 -3.99 40.15
CA GLY A 191 1.38 -3.53 41.37
C GLY A 191 2.73 -4.21 41.68
N ALA A 192 3.48 -4.63 40.67
CA ALA A 192 4.81 -5.20 40.86
C ALA A 192 5.84 -4.10 41.18
N ALA A 193 6.81 -4.39 42.08
CA ALA A 193 7.96 -3.53 42.22
C ALA A 193 8.86 -3.65 40.99
N VAL A 194 8.96 -2.59 40.20
CA VAL A 194 9.66 -2.59 38.92
C VAL A 194 11.08 -2.05 39.06
N ILE A 195 12.06 -2.76 38.46
CA ILE A 195 13.42 -2.30 38.26
C ILE A 195 13.74 -2.31 36.78
N SER A 196 14.15 -1.18 36.21
CA SER A 196 14.32 -1.03 34.76
C SER A 196 15.59 -0.29 34.40
N THR A 197 16.11 -0.55 33.19
CA THR A 197 17.01 0.38 32.53
C THR A 197 16.26 1.66 32.13
N PRO A 198 16.96 2.82 31.97
CA PRO A 198 16.31 4.12 31.78
C PRO A 198 15.92 4.37 30.31
N TYR A 199 15.22 3.40 29.67
CA TYR A 199 14.63 3.67 28.35
C TYR A 199 13.44 4.62 28.49
N TRP A 200 13.08 5.31 27.42
CA TRP A 200 12.18 6.46 27.45
C TRP A 200 10.86 6.21 28.18
N HIS A 201 10.18 5.10 27.90
CA HIS A 201 8.93 4.79 28.60
C HIS A 201 9.14 4.46 30.08
N ALA A 202 10.25 3.81 30.42
CA ALA A 202 10.55 3.49 31.81
C ALA A 202 10.90 4.74 32.64
N GLN A 203 11.63 5.70 32.06
CA GLN A 203 11.89 6.99 32.71
C GLN A 203 10.61 7.70 33.12
N GLU A 204 9.60 7.70 32.19
CA GLU A 204 8.32 8.39 32.41
C GLU A 204 7.42 7.61 33.39
N LEU A 205 7.27 6.29 33.19
CA LEU A 205 6.31 5.48 33.92
C LEU A 205 6.75 5.18 35.35
N LEU A 206 8.08 5.17 35.63
CA LEU A 206 8.64 4.85 36.97
C LEU A 206 8.94 6.09 37.84
N GLU A 207 8.54 7.28 37.42
CA GLU A 207 8.59 8.49 38.25
C GLU A 207 7.76 8.31 39.55
N ASP A 208 7.90 9.23 40.48
CA ASP A 208 7.14 9.27 41.74
C ASP A 208 7.22 7.98 42.57
N ASN A 209 8.40 7.37 42.65
CA ASN A 209 8.65 6.12 43.38
C ASN A 209 7.74 4.96 42.95
N ARG A 210 7.39 4.87 41.64
CA ARG A 210 6.69 3.72 41.10
C ARG A 210 7.63 2.57 40.66
N GLY A 211 8.95 2.80 40.75
CA GLY A 211 9.97 1.81 40.45
C GLY A 211 11.38 2.35 40.63
N CYS A 212 12.39 1.56 40.28
CA CYS A 212 13.80 1.94 40.36
C CYS A 212 14.44 1.86 38.97
N LEU A 213 15.37 2.79 38.68
CA LEU A 213 16.17 2.78 37.44
C LEU A 213 17.63 2.42 37.78
N PHE A 214 18.27 1.68 36.84
CA PHE A 214 19.70 1.40 36.83
C PHE A 214 20.27 1.59 35.42
N ASP A 215 21.56 1.85 35.30
CA ASP A 215 22.18 2.16 34.01
C ASP A 215 22.22 0.96 33.07
N PHE A 216 22.23 1.23 31.76
CA PHE A 216 22.31 0.18 30.75
C PHE A 216 23.55 -0.71 30.96
N LYS A 217 23.33 -2.02 30.97
CA LYS A 217 24.39 -3.05 31.17
C LYS A 217 25.09 -2.95 32.52
N ASP A 218 24.54 -2.25 33.51
CA ASP A 218 25.11 -2.17 34.85
C ASP A 218 24.57 -3.29 35.78
N ALA A 219 25.18 -4.46 35.66
CA ALA A 219 24.87 -5.60 36.53
C ALA A 219 25.16 -5.30 38.04
N ASN A 220 26.12 -4.42 38.33
CA ASN A 220 26.46 -4.06 39.72
C ASN A 220 25.40 -3.15 40.33
N GLY A 221 24.96 -2.12 39.60
CA GLY A 221 23.87 -1.24 40.03
C GLY A 221 22.58 -2.01 40.24
N LEU A 222 22.24 -2.92 39.29
CA LEU A 222 21.09 -3.81 39.46
C LEU A 222 21.18 -4.67 40.73
N ALA A 223 22.32 -5.35 40.96
CA ALA A 223 22.52 -6.19 42.14
C ALA A 223 22.41 -5.39 43.44
N LYS A 224 22.92 -4.15 43.46
CA LYS A 224 22.81 -3.24 44.61
C LYS A 224 21.34 -2.93 44.91
N ILE A 225 20.55 -2.50 43.92
CA ILE A 225 19.14 -2.15 44.09
C ILE A 225 18.32 -3.37 44.56
N VAL A 226 18.51 -4.55 43.93
CA VAL A 226 17.80 -5.78 44.34
C VAL A 226 18.09 -6.15 45.77
N ASN A 227 19.38 -6.11 46.19
CA ASN A 227 19.76 -6.42 47.57
C ASN A 227 19.20 -5.41 48.59
N GLU A 228 19.26 -4.11 48.30
CA GLU A 228 18.67 -3.06 49.14
C GLU A 228 17.16 -3.27 49.31
N LEU A 229 16.41 -3.58 48.25
CA LEU A 229 14.97 -3.80 48.32
C LEU A 229 14.60 -5.10 49.04
N PHE A 230 15.45 -6.12 49.07
CA PHE A 230 15.24 -7.32 49.88
C PHE A 230 15.56 -7.09 51.36
N GLU A 231 16.50 -6.19 51.65
CA GLU A 231 16.84 -5.76 53.03
C GLU A 231 15.78 -4.78 53.58
N ASP A 232 15.29 -3.84 52.77
CA ASP A 232 14.28 -2.83 53.12
C ASP A 232 12.89 -3.19 52.56
N ARG A 233 12.14 -3.98 53.31
CA ARG A 233 10.79 -4.42 52.97
C ARG A 233 9.77 -3.26 52.91
N GLU A 234 9.97 -2.22 53.71
CA GLU A 234 9.08 -1.06 53.71
C GLU A 234 9.18 -0.31 52.36
N LYS A 235 10.41 -0.03 51.94
CA LYS A 235 10.67 0.57 50.61
C LYS A 235 10.10 -0.26 49.47
N LEU A 236 10.28 -1.60 49.51
CA LEU A 236 9.71 -2.50 48.52
C LEU A 236 8.18 -2.40 48.46
N ASN A 237 7.51 -2.36 49.60
CA ASN A 237 6.05 -2.26 49.68
C ASN A 237 5.54 -0.90 49.23
N ILE A 238 6.27 0.20 49.49
CA ILE A 238 5.94 1.53 48.96
C ILE A 238 5.97 1.53 47.44
N LEU A 239 7.00 0.96 46.81
CA LEU A 239 7.07 0.85 45.35
C LEU A 239 5.89 0.07 44.79
N LYS A 240 5.53 -1.05 45.41
CA LYS A 240 4.36 -1.87 44.97
C LYS A 240 3.05 -1.09 45.14
N ALA A 241 2.85 -0.38 46.23
CA ALA A 241 1.65 0.40 46.50
C ALA A 241 1.50 1.55 45.48
N ASN A 242 2.56 2.31 45.22
CA ASN A 242 2.56 3.40 44.23
C ASN A 242 2.32 2.88 42.80
N ALA A 243 2.94 1.76 42.43
CA ALA A 243 2.72 1.12 41.15
C ALA A 243 1.26 0.68 40.99
N TYR A 244 0.69 0.05 42.03
CA TYR A 244 -0.70 -0.40 42.00
C TYR A 244 -1.69 0.75 41.91
N GLU A 245 -1.51 1.82 42.73
CA GLU A 245 -2.37 3.00 42.71
C GLU A 245 -2.38 3.67 41.33
N TYR A 246 -1.19 3.85 40.73
CA TYR A 246 -1.08 4.35 39.38
C TYR A 246 -1.71 3.41 38.35
N GLY A 247 -1.53 2.11 38.52
CA GLY A 247 -2.09 1.07 37.65
C GLY A 247 -3.61 1.08 37.58
N LEU A 248 -4.33 1.61 38.56
CA LEU A 248 -5.79 1.77 38.54
C LEU A 248 -6.25 2.67 37.39
N HIS A 249 -5.47 3.71 37.08
CA HIS A 249 -5.76 4.63 35.97
C HIS A 249 -5.51 4.01 34.61
N LEU A 250 -4.67 2.99 34.51
CA LEU A 250 -4.33 2.29 33.27
C LEU A 250 -5.32 1.16 32.94
N ARG A 251 -6.26 0.80 33.80
CA ARG A 251 -7.20 -0.31 33.56
C ARG A 251 -8.06 -0.06 32.31
N TRP A 252 -8.30 -1.13 31.53
CA TRP A 252 -9.05 -1.04 30.28
C TRP A 252 -10.43 -0.40 30.41
N PRO A 253 -11.24 -0.58 31.47
CA PRO A 253 -12.47 0.19 31.61
C PRO A 253 -12.23 1.71 31.60
N THR A 254 -11.18 2.18 32.28
CA THR A 254 -10.83 3.61 32.32
C THR A 254 -10.23 4.09 30.99
N THR A 255 -9.19 3.44 30.50
CA THR A 255 -8.54 3.82 29.23
C THR A 255 -9.48 3.60 28.04
N GLY A 256 -10.32 2.56 28.08
CA GLY A 256 -11.32 2.27 27.07
C GLY A 256 -12.39 3.36 26.98
N GLN A 257 -12.84 3.90 28.12
CA GLN A 257 -13.78 5.03 28.11
C GLN A 257 -13.17 6.26 27.44
N VAL A 258 -11.91 6.60 27.72
CA VAL A 258 -11.20 7.70 27.05
C VAL A 258 -11.10 7.45 25.54
N PHE A 259 -10.87 6.21 25.10
CA PHE A 259 -10.91 5.86 23.67
C PHE A 259 -12.28 6.08 23.05
N ILE A 260 -13.36 5.66 23.74
CA ILE A 260 -14.73 5.87 23.28
C ILE A 260 -15.01 7.36 23.13
N ASP A 261 -14.68 8.18 24.11
CA ASP A 261 -14.87 9.63 24.09
C ASP A 261 -14.15 10.28 22.89
N VAL A 262 -12.91 9.86 22.62
CA VAL A 262 -12.12 10.33 21.44
C VAL A 262 -12.76 9.90 20.13
N LEU A 263 -13.30 8.68 20.03
CA LEU A 263 -14.00 8.21 18.84
C LEU A 263 -15.32 8.94 18.63
N GLU A 264 -16.11 9.16 19.67
CA GLU A 264 -17.37 9.92 19.60
C GLU A 264 -17.12 11.38 19.18
N GLU A 265 -16.09 12.03 19.75
CA GLU A 265 -15.67 13.35 19.33
C GLU A 265 -15.27 13.38 17.84
N ALA A 266 -14.51 12.40 17.38
CA ALA A 266 -14.08 12.28 16.00
C ALA A 266 -15.27 12.08 15.04
N ILE A 267 -16.25 11.24 15.43
CA ILE A 267 -17.47 10.98 14.68
C ILE A 267 -18.35 12.23 14.63
N SER A 268 -18.57 12.90 15.75
CA SER A 268 -19.41 14.10 15.82
C SER A 268 -18.86 15.22 14.93
N LYS A 269 -17.53 15.43 14.96
CA LYS A 269 -16.86 16.40 14.08
C LYS A 269 -16.91 15.99 12.60
N SER A 270 -16.92 14.70 12.29
CA SER A 270 -17.10 14.19 10.93
C SER A 270 -18.54 14.39 10.42
N LEU A 271 -19.54 14.23 11.28
CA LEU A 271 -20.96 14.43 10.93
C LEU A 271 -21.29 15.90 10.66
N ILE A 272 -20.62 16.84 11.32
CA ILE A 272 -20.78 18.29 11.07
C ILE A 272 -20.18 18.69 9.71
N LYS A 273 -19.20 17.93 9.19
CA LYS A 273 -18.64 18.12 7.83
C LYS A 273 -19.44 17.43 6.72
N LYS A 274 -20.74 17.23 6.85
CA LYS A 274 -21.61 16.63 5.83
C LYS A 274 -21.89 17.51 4.59
N GLU A 275 -21.29 18.67 4.47
CA GLU A 275 -21.03 19.28 3.19
C GLU A 275 -19.56 19.04 2.83
N ARG A 276 -19.27 17.86 2.29
CA ARG A 276 -18.09 17.75 1.44
C ARG A 276 -18.32 18.70 0.27
N PRO A 277 -17.54 19.77 0.11
CA PRO A 277 -17.52 20.40 -1.19
C PRO A 277 -17.12 19.26 -2.16
N ASN A 278 -17.85 19.14 -3.24
CA ASN A 278 -17.62 18.21 -4.33
C ASN A 278 -16.32 18.62 -5.07
N LYS A 279 -15.20 18.66 -4.37
CA LYS A 279 -13.85 18.89 -4.87
C LYS A 279 -13.09 17.58 -4.84
N GLN A 280 -13.49 16.69 -5.73
CA GLN A 280 -12.63 15.59 -6.18
C GLN A 280 -11.82 16.03 -7.41
N ILE A 281 -11.23 17.21 -7.32
CA ILE A 281 -10.18 17.61 -8.24
C ILE A 281 -8.89 17.21 -7.56
N ILE A 282 -8.10 16.37 -8.21
CA ILE A 282 -6.72 16.12 -7.78
C ILE A 282 -6.00 17.46 -7.88
N ASP A 283 -5.46 17.92 -6.75
CA ASP A 283 -4.56 19.06 -6.76
C ASP A 283 -3.32 18.67 -7.58
N ALA A 284 -3.01 19.41 -8.64
CA ALA A 284 -1.86 19.14 -9.48
C ALA A 284 -0.54 19.07 -8.67
N ASP A 285 -0.44 19.88 -7.60
CA ASP A 285 0.71 19.89 -6.68
C ASP A 285 0.77 18.61 -5.80
N ALA A 286 -0.33 17.87 -5.68
CA ALA A 286 -0.38 16.62 -4.92
C ALA A 286 -0.09 15.38 -5.80
N MET A 287 -0.06 15.52 -7.12
CA MET A 287 0.29 14.43 -8.04
C MET A 287 1.79 14.12 -7.98
N PRO A 288 2.18 12.84 -8.06
CA PRO A 288 3.58 12.47 -8.27
C PRO A 288 4.14 13.15 -9.53
N SER A 289 5.33 13.73 -9.44
CA SER A 289 5.97 14.32 -10.63
C SER A 289 6.26 13.24 -11.69
N PHE A 290 6.01 13.56 -12.96
CA PHE A 290 6.31 12.67 -14.08
C PHE A 290 7.79 12.26 -14.10
N ASN A 291 8.05 10.93 -14.15
CA ASN A 291 9.41 10.41 -14.06
C ASN A 291 9.54 9.04 -14.74
N LEU A 292 10.37 8.94 -15.75
CA LEU A 292 10.61 7.73 -16.54
C LEU A 292 11.75 6.83 -16.03
N ALA A 293 12.32 7.08 -14.84
CA ALA A 293 13.49 6.34 -14.36
C ALA A 293 13.24 4.83 -14.25
N HIS A 294 12.02 4.39 -13.90
CA HIS A 294 11.69 2.97 -13.86
C HIS A 294 11.53 2.39 -15.27
N ILE A 295 10.86 3.09 -16.16
CA ILE A 295 10.72 2.70 -17.58
C ILE A 295 12.11 2.55 -18.23
N GLN A 296 13.02 3.51 -18.00
CA GLN A 296 14.40 3.41 -18.49
C GLN A 296 15.13 2.19 -17.93
N ARG A 297 14.88 1.85 -16.65
CA ARG A 297 15.49 0.68 -16.01
C ARG A 297 14.98 -0.64 -16.59
N LEU A 298 13.69 -0.69 -17.00
CA LEU A 298 13.09 -1.85 -17.65
C LEU A 298 13.46 -1.95 -19.13
N THR A 299 13.93 -0.87 -19.77
CA THR A 299 14.19 -0.82 -21.22
C THR A 299 15.68 -0.97 -21.51
N ASP A 300 16.00 -1.89 -22.39
CA ASP A 300 17.34 -2.04 -22.96
C ASP A 300 17.33 -1.78 -24.49
N ASP A 301 18.34 -2.24 -25.23
CA ASP A 301 18.46 -2.07 -26.68
C ASP A 301 17.49 -2.97 -27.49
N THR A 302 16.78 -3.87 -26.84
CA THR A 302 15.78 -4.77 -27.46
C THR A 302 14.38 -4.22 -27.31
N GLY A 303 13.99 -3.82 -26.10
CA GLY A 303 12.65 -3.38 -25.75
C GLY A 303 12.48 -3.22 -24.25
N ILE A 304 11.22 -3.18 -23.79
CA ILE A 304 10.90 -3.16 -22.37
C ILE A 304 10.69 -4.57 -21.83
N VAL A 305 11.39 -4.92 -20.74
CA VAL A 305 11.28 -6.21 -20.03
C VAL A 305 9.94 -6.28 -19.29
N GLN A 306 9.27 -7.45 -19.35
CA GLN A 306 7.90 -7.62 -18.84
C GLN A 306 7.77 -7.41 -17.33
N HIS A 307 8.67 -7.96 -16.53
CA HIS A 307 8.50 -8.06 -15.08
C HIS A 307 9.67 -7.50 -14.29
N ALA A 308 9.36 -7.00 -13.09
CA ALA A 308 10.35 -6.54 -12.13
C ALA A 308 9.88 -6.79 -10.70
N LYS A 309 10.80 -7.09 -9.81
CA LYS A 309 10.50 -7.22 -8.39
C LYS A 309 11.16 -6.09 -7.62
N TYR A 310 10.37 -5.28 -6.92
CA TYR A 310 10.85 -4.10 -6.19
C TYR A 310 11.70 -3.15 -7.05
N GLY A 311 11.31 -2.96 -8.30
CA GLY A 311 12.02 -2.10 -9.25
C GLY A 311 13.28 -2.71 -9.87
N ILE A 312 13.58 -3.99 -9.65
CA ILE A 312 14.71 -4.71 -10.28
C ILE A 312 14.15 -5.59 -11.40
N PRO A 313 14.56 -5.38 -12.68
CA PRO A 313 14.07 -6.14 -13.82
C PRO A 313 14.33 -7.65 -13.67
N ASN A 314 13.33 -8.46 -14.01
CA ASN A 314 13.46 -9.91 -14.07
C ASN A 314 13.75 -10.34 -15.51
N LEU A 315 15.01 -10.40 -15.87
CA LEU A 315 15.45 -10.69 -17.23
C LEU A 315 15.04 -12.09 -17.75
N LYS A 316 14.64 -13.02 -16.84
CA LYS A 316 14.19 -14.36 -17.23
C LYS A 316 12.86 -14.35 -17.98
N GLU A 317 12.03 -13.33 -17.74
CA GLU A 317 10.69 -13.23 -18.33
C GLU A 317 10.72 -12.67 -19.77
N GLY A 318 11.82 -12.04 -20.18
CA GLY A 318 11.99 -11.50 -21.52
C GLY A 318 11.03 -10.33 -21.83
N TYR A 319 10.56 -10.29 -23.07
CA TYR A 319 9.79 -9.16 -23.62
C TYR A 319 8.48 -9.66 -24.23
N CYS A 320 7.45 -8.79 -24.24
CA CYS A 320 6.24 -9.04 -25.01
C CYS A 320 5.86 -7.85 -25.89
N LEU A 321 5.11 -8.13 -26.95
CA LEU A 321 4.66 -7.14 -27.92
C LEU A 321 3.66 -6.15 -27.30
N ASP A 322 2.79 -6.64 -26.43
CA ASP A 322 1.80 -5.83 -25.70
C ASP A 322 2.45 -4.67 -24.96
N ASP A 323 3.48 -4.97 -24.16
CA ASP A 323 4.15 -3.98 -23.33
C ASP A 323 4.96 -2.98 -24.17
N ASN A 324 5.62 -3.44 -25.22
CA ASN A 324 6.34 -2.55 -26.14
C ASN A 324 5.39 -1.64 -26.93
N SER A 325 4.18 -2.12 -27.26
CA SER A 325 3.13 -1.31 -27.89
C SER A 325 2.60 -0.24 -26.94
N ARG A 326 2.31 -0.57 -25.68
CA ARG A 326 1.94 0.40 -24.63
C ARG A 326 3.07 1.40 -24.37
N ALA A 327 4.32 0.92 -24.33
CA ALA A 327 5.49 1.77 -24.13
C ALA A 327 5.65 2.80 -25.26
N LEU A 328 5.36 2.40 -26.51
CA LEU A 328 5.33 3.31 -27.65
C LEU A 328 4.26 4.40 -27.48
N ILE A 329 3.03 4.05 -27.08
CA ILE A 329 1.95 5.02 -26.80
C ILE A 329 2.36 5.98 -25.69
N MET A 330 2.86 5.46 -24.57
CA MET A 330 3.32 6.27 -23.44
C MET A 330 4.43 7.25 -23.84
N ALA A 331 5.41 6.79 -24.64
CA ALA A 331 6.51 7.64 -25.08
C ALA A 331 6.03 8.78 -25.98
N ILE A 332 5.05 8.53 -26.86
CA ILE A 332 4.46 9.57 -27.72
C ILE A 332 3.72 10.59 -26.86
N LEU A 333 2.86 10.14 -25.94
CA LEU A 333 2.12 11.01 -25.01
C LEU A 333 3.07 11.91 -24.19
N ALA A 334 4.12 11.30 -23.62
CA ALA A 334 5.10 12.02 -22.82
C ALA A 334 5.89 13.05 -23.65
N TYR A 335 6.21 12.73 -24.90
CA TYR A 335 6.86 13.69 -25.79
C TYR A 335 5.93 14.83 -26.20
N GLN A 336 4.67 14.54 -26.50
CA GLN A 336 3.69 15.57 -26.87
C GLN A 336 3.47 16.57 -25.73
N GLN A 337 3.25 16.07 -24.53
CA GLN A 337 2.86 16.89 -23.39
C GLN A 337 4.03 17.58 -22.72
N ASN A 338 5.11 16.86 -22.42
CA ASN A 338 6.24 17.34 -21.63
C ASN A 338 7.50 17.62 -22.46
N LYS A 339 7.47 17.39 -23.77
CA LYS A 339 8.66 17.44 -24.65
C LYS A 339 9.82 16.60 -24.10
N SER A 340 9.51 15.47 -23.46
CA SER A 340 10.47 14.60 -22.80
C SER A 340 11.50 14.07 -23.81
N LYS A 341 12.78 14.45 -23.64
CA LYS A 341 13.88 13.92 -24.45
C LYS A 341 14.07 12.42 -24.25
N ILE A 342 13.92 11.95 -23.00
CA ILE A 342 14.00 10.53 -22.66
C ILE A 342 12.95 9.74 -23.42
N ALA A 343 11.70 10.19 -23.44
CA ALA A 343 10.64 9.52 -24.18
C ALA A 343 10.94 9.48 -25.70
N LEU A 344 11.50 10.56 -26.26
CA LEU A 344 11.89 10.60 -27.68
C LEU A 344 13.04 9.62 -27.98
N GLU A 345 14.00 9.43 -27.08
CA GLU A 345 15.11 8.48 -27.20
C GLU A 345 14.65 7.02 -27.09
N LEU A 346 13.62 6.73 -26.28
CA LEU A 346 13.05 5.40 -26.11
C LEU A 346 12.15 4.96 -27.29
N LEU A 347 11.54 5.92 -27.98
CA LEU A 347 10.56 5.68 -29.04
C LEU A 347 11.09 4.74 -30.16
N PRO A 348 12.30 4.95 -30.72
CA PRO A 348 12.82 4.05 -31.75
C PRO A 348 13.12 2.63 -31.22
N VAL A 349 13.39 2.46 -29.93
CA VAL A 349 13.59 1.12 -29.35
C VAL A 349 12.30 0.30 -29.44
N TYR A 350 11.18 0.86 -28.99
CA TYR A 350 9.89 0.19 -29.05
C TYR A 350 9.39 -0.04 -30.48
N LEU A 351 9.61 0.92 -31.36
CA LEU A 351 9.25 0.80 -32.77
C LEU A 351 10.08 -0.27 -33.50
N SER A 352 11.37 -0.36 -33.20
CA SER A 352 12.26 -1.42 -33.69
C SER A 352 11.84 -2.81 -33.18
N TYR A 353 11.42 -2.91 -31.90
CA TYR A 353 10.88 -4.14 -31.35
C TYR A 353 9.62 -4.58 -32.10
N ILE A 354 8.67 -3.69 -32.33
CA ILE A 354 7.44 -3.99 -33.07
C ILE A 354 7.77 -4.50 -34.48
N GLN A 355 8.74 -3.87 -35.17
CA GLN A 355 9.20 -4.36 -36.46
C GLN A 355 9.78 -5.78 -36.39
N TYR A 356 10.62 -6.02 -35.37
CA TYR A 356 11.28 -7.32 -35.21
C TYR A 356 10.27 -8.45 -34.94
N MET A 357 9.16 -8.13 -34.28
CA MET A 357 8.08 -9.08 -33.98
C MET A 357 7.08 -9.26 -35.14
N GLN A 358 7.13 -8.43 -36.18
CA GLN A 358 6.22 -8.54 -37.33
C GLN A 358 6.68 -9.65 -38.29
N ASN A 359 5.78 -10.60 -38.60
CA ASN A 359 5.97 -11.63 -39.61
C ASN A 359 5.88 -11.04 -41.04
N GLU A 360 6.37 -11.78 -42.01
CA GLU A 360 6.35 -11.37 -43.43
C GLU A 360 4.93 -11.14 -43.97
N ASP A 361 3.94 -11.88 -43.46
CA ASP A 361 2.52 -11.75 -43.83
C ASP A 361 1.81 -10.60 -43.12
N GLY A 362 2.49 -9.87 -42.22
CA GLY A 362 1.92 -8.74 -41.49
C GLY A 362 1.26 -9.11 -40.16
N SER A 363 1.21 -10.39 -39.77
CA SER A 363 0.87 -10.80 -38.43
C SER A 363 2.03 -10.51 -37.46
N PHE A 364 1.82 -10.68 -36.14
CA PHE A 364 2.85 -10.45 -35.14
C PHE A 364 3.04 -11.67 -34.23
N ARG A 365 4.26 -11.88 -33.78
CA ARG A 365 4.60 -12.69 -32.61
C ARG A 365 4.38 -11.85 -31.35
N ASN A 366 4.17 -12.50 -30.20
CA ASN A 366 3.97 -11.78 -28.94
C ASN A 366 5.19 -11.84 -28.04
N PHE A 367 5.84 -12.99 -27.88
CA PHE A 367 6.84 -13.21 -26.87
C PHE A 367 8.25 -13.41 -27.42
N LEU A 368 9.22 -12.75 -26.79
CA LEU A 368 10.64 -12.86 -27.08
C LEU A 368 11.42 -13.15 -25.79
N SER A 369 12.30 -14.16 -25.79
CA SER A 369 13.19 -14.42 -24.66
C SER A 369 14.23 -13.31 -24.49
N PHE A 370 14.88 -13.24 -23.33
CA PHE A 370 15.98 -12.29 -23.12
C PHE A 370 17.17 -12.54 -24.05
N THR A 371 17.34 -13.79 -24.53
CA THR A 371 18.35 -14.17 -25.51
C THR A 371 17.90 -13.92 -26.96
N ARG A 372 16.77 -13.24 -27.16
CA ARG A 372 16.18 -12.86 -28.46
C ARG A 372 15.72 -14.06 -29.30
N GLU A 373 15.23 -15.11 -28.63
CA GLU A 373 14.58 -16.25 -29.31
C GLU A 373 13.06 -16.03 -29.30
N TYR A 374 12.41 -16.24 -30.44
CA TYR A 374 10.97 -16.19 -30.52
C TYR A 374 10.33 -17.34 -29.74
N LEU A 375 9.34 -17.04 -28.92
CA LEU A 375 8.67 -18.02 -28.05
C LEU A 375 7.31 -18.47 -28.62
N ASP A 376 6.83 -17.77 -29.65
CA ASP A 376 5.60 -18.08 -30.38
C ASP A 376 5.76 -17.76 -31.88
N GLU A 377 4.91 -18.34 -32.71
CA GLU A 377 4.88 -18.09 -34.15
C GLU A 377 3.90 -16.96 -34.49
N ILE A 378 2.74 -16.92 -33.83
CA ILE A 378 1.69 -15.91 -33.96
C ILE A 378 1.18 -15.58 -32.57
N GLY A 379 1.13 -14.30 -32.24
CA GLY A 379 0.62 -13.79 -30.97
C GLY A 379 -0.91 -13.77 -30.91
N SER A 380 -1.45 -13.29 -29.78
CA SER A 380 -2.89 -13.14 -29.56
C SER A 380 -3.49 -11.99 -30.41
N GLU A 381 -4.80 -12.04 -30.64
CA GLU A 381 -5.51 -10.92 -31.26
C GLU A 381 -5.46 -9.65 -30.41
N ASP A 382 -5.32 -9.77 -29.08
CA ASP A 382 -5.16 -8.63 -28.17
C ASP A 382 -3.82 -7.92 -28.41
N SER A 383 -2.72 -8.68 -28.49
CA SER A 383 -1.40 -8.09 -28.77
C SER A 383 -1.35 -7.47 -30.17
N PHE A 384 -2.00 -8.11 -31.15
CA PHE A 384 -2.18 -7.55 -32.49
C PHE A 384 -2.94 -6.21 -32.42
N GLY A 385 -4.10 -6.17 -31.79
CA GLY A 385 -4.94 -4.98 -31.69
C GLY A 385 -4.21 -3.82 -31.00
N ARG A 386 -3.52 -4.07 -29.88
CA ARG A 386 -2.72 -3.05 -29.18
C ARG A 386 -1.58 -2.53 -30.04
N THR A 387 -0.97 -3.39 -30.86
CA THR A 387 0.09 -2.96 -31.78
C THR A 387 -0.49 -2.04 -32.87
N ILE A 388 -1.65 -2.38 -33.42
CA ILE A 388 -2.34 -1.50 -34.40
C ILE A 388 -2.75 -0.17 -33.76
N TRP A 389 -3.19 -0.19 -32.50
CA TRP A 389 -3.42 1.05 -31.74
C TRP A 389 -2.15 1.88 -31.63
N ALA A 390 -1.03 1.30 -31.20
CA ALA A 390 0.23 2.01 -31.06
C ALA A 390 0.74 2.60 -32.39
N LEU A 391 0.69 1.81 -33.48
CA LEU A 391 1.10 2.27 -34.81
C LEU A 391 0.18 3.38 -35.34
N GLY A 392 -1.15 3.21 -35.24
CA GLY A 392 -2.11 4.23 -35.62
C GLY A 392 -1.94 5.53 -34.85
N TYR A 393 -1.69 5.41 -33.54
CA TYR A 393 -1.41 6.56 -32.66
C TYR A 393 -0.12 7.27 -33.07
N LEU A 394 0.96 6.51 -33.37
CA LEU A 394 2.23 7.08 -33.83
C LEU A 394 2.05 7.78 -35.18
N ILE A 395 1.33 7.20 -36.16
CA ILE A 395 1.09 7.79 -37.46
C ILE A 395 0.46 9.18 -37.34
N ASN A 396 -0.51 9.34 -36.44
CA ASN A 396 -1.17 10.62 -36.19
C ASN A 396 -0.26 11.61 -35.44
N ASN A 397 0.57 11.14 -34.51
CA ASN A 397 1.24 11.96 -33.52
C ASN A 397 2.77 11.90 -33.61
N ALA A 398 3.32 11.45 -34.75
CA ALA A 398 4.76 11.25 -34.88
C ALA A 398 5.59 12.53 -34.68
N PRO A 399 6.69 12.47 -33.94
CA PRO A 399 7.57 13.62 -33.74
C PRO A 399 8.32 14.03 -35.00
N ASN A 400 8.41 13.13 -36.01
CA ASN A 400 9.05 13.38 -37.30
C ASN A 400 8.48 12.46 -38.39
N ASN A 401 8.78 12.79 -39.66
CA ASN A 401 8.28 12.03 -40.79
C ASN A 401 8.87 10.60 -40.90
N SER A 402 10.12 10.40 -40.51
CA SER A 402 10.75 9.07 -40.61
C SER A 402 10.01 8.04 -39.76
N TYR A 403 9.65 8.38 -38.52
CA TYR A 403 8.87 7.48 -37.66
C TYR A 403 7.44 7.27 -38.18
N ARG A 404 6.83 8.32 -38.75
CA ARG A 404 5.50 8.22 -39.34
C ARG A 404 5.49 7.24 -40.53
N GLU A 405 6.41 7.40 -41.47
CA GLU A 405 6.45 6.53 -42.65
C GLU A 405 6.81 5.09 -42.27
N PHE A 406 7.74 4.90 -41.33
CA PHE A 406 8.08 3.57 -40.84
C PHE A 406 6.86 2.87 -40.20
N ALA A 407 6.12 3.60 -39.33
CA ALA A 407 4.90 3.06 -38.75
C ALA A 407 3.81 2.74 -39.80
N ARG A 408 3.69 3.56 -40.88
CA ARG A 408 2.77 3.31 -41.99
C ARG A 408 3.11 2.03 -42.74
N GLU A 409 4.39 1.72 -42.95
CA GLU A 409 4.80 0.46 -43.59
C GLU A 409 4.37 -0.75 -42.76
N LEU A 410 4.63 -0.73 -41.44
CA LEU A 410 4.24 -1.82 -40.52
C LEU A 410 2.71 -1.97 -40.46
N PHE A 411 2.00 -0.85 -40.30
CA PHE A 411 0.55 -0.80 -40.26
C PHE A 411 -0.05 -1.35 -41.58
N GLY A 412 0.45 -0.90 -42.74
CA GLY A 412 -0.05 -1.32 -44.06
C GLY A 412 0.07 -2.83 -44.28
N LYS A 413 1.16 -3.46 -43.84
CA LYS A 413 1.33 -4.92 -43.89
C LYS A 413 0.28 -5.68 -43.07
N SER A 414 -0.20 -5.07 -41.98
CA SER A 414 -1.15 -5.71 -41.05
C SER A 414 -2.60 -5.63 -41.48
N VAL A 415 -2.96 -4.75 -42.43
CA VAL A 415 -4.34 -4.52 -42.89
C VAL A 415 -5.09 -5.80 -43.30
N PRO A 416 -4.47 -6.80 -44.02
CA PRO A 416 -5.16 -8.04 -44.38
C PRO A 416 -5.64 -8.88 -43.20
N HIS A 417 -5.13 -8.64 -42.00
CA HIS A 417 -5.50 -9.37 -40.79
C HIS A 417 -6.71 -8.78 -40.07
N PHE A 418 -7.10 -7.54 -40.31
CA PHE A 418 -8.25 -6.90 -39.64
C PHE A 418 -9.54 -7.70 -39.79
N LYS A 419 -9.79 -8.25 -40.96
CA LYS A 419 -10.98 -9.07 -41.26
C LYS A 419 -10.98 -10.45 -40.57
N LYS A 420 -9.86 -10.87 -40.00
CA LYS A 420 -9.70 -12.17 -39.35
C LYS A 420 -9.91 -12.11 -37.85
N LEU A 421 -10.08 -10.91 -37.29
CA LEU A 421 -10.25 -10.71 -35.83
C LEU A 421 -11.65 -11.19 -35.41
N ASN A 422 -11.68 -11.94 -34.31
CA ASN A 422 -12.89 -12.52 -33.72
C ASN A 422 -13.08 -12.14 -32.26
N HIS A 423 -11.98 -11.82 -31.54
CA HIS A 423 -12.04 -11.46 -30.14
C HIS A 423 -12.33 -9.97 -29.96
N LEU A 424 -13.34 -9.64 -29.16
CA LEU A 424 -13.87 -8.28 -29.03
C LEU A 424 -12.79 -7.26 -28.59
N ARG A 425 -11.85 -7.65 -27.73
CA ARG A 425 -10.77 -6.76 -27.24
C ARG A 425 -9.74 -6.51 -28.34
N GLY A 426 -9.37 -7.54 -29.09
CA GLY A 426 -8.53 -7.38 -30.30
C GLY A 426 -9.15 -6.45 -31.34
N ILE A 427 -10.46 -6.62 -31.60
CA ILE A 427 -11.25 -5.73 -32.45
C ILE A 427 -11.27 -4.30 -31.89
N GLY A 428 -11.61 -4.13 -30.62
CA GLY A 428 -11.70 -2.82 -29.96
C GLY A 428 -10.38 -2.04 -30.01
N ASN A 429 -9.27 -2.68 -29.63
CA ASN A 429 -7.94 -2.08 -29.70
C ASN A 429 -7.56 -1.69 -31.15
N THR A 430 -7.88 -2.56 -32.15
CA THR A 430 -7.68 -2.26 -33.56
C THR A 430 -8.48 -1.04 -33.99
N MET A 431 -9.75 -0.95 -33.64
CA MET A 431 -10.61 0.21 -33.95
C MET A 431 -10.04 1.51 -33.36
N ILE A 432 -9.53 1.53 -32.14
CA ILE A 432 -8.89 2.72 -31.57
C ILE A 432 -7.68 3.15 -32.40
N GLY A 433 -6.90 2.17 -32.88
CA GLY A 433 -5.78 2.41 -33.79
C GLY A 433 -6.20 3.01 -35.12
N LEU A 434 -7.24 2.42 -35.74
CA LEU A 434 -7.80 2.91 -37.00
C LEU A 434 -8.38 4.32 -36.87
N SER A 435 -9.06 4.60 -35.74
CA SER A 435 -9.56 5.96 -35.45
C SER A 435 -8.42 6.99 -35.46
N SER A 436 -7.30 6.65 -34.82
CA SER A 436 -6.11 7.53 -34.81
C SER A 436 -5.48 7.67 -36.20
N TYR A 437 -5.31 6.57 -36.91
CA TYR A 437 -4.81 6.59 -38.30
C TYR A 437 -5.67 7.49 -39.21
N LEU A 438 -6.99 7.35 -39.14
CA LEU A 438 -7.94 8.09 -39.96
C LEU A 438 -8.02 9.59 -39.61
N LYS A 439 -7.58 10.01 -38.41
CA LYS A 439 -7.38 11.44 -38.09
C LYS A 439 -6.25 12.03 -38.94
N ALA A 440 -5.17 11.29 -39.18
CA ALA A 440 -4.06 11.69 -40.02
C ALA A 440 -4.35 11.54 -41.53
N HIS A 441 -5.16 10.55 -41.89
CA HIS A 441 -5.49 10.18 -43.27
C HIS A 441 -7.01 10.09 -43.47
N PRO A 442 -7.76 11.21 -43.39
CA PRO A 442 -9.24 11.22 -43.42
C PRO A 442 -9.85 10.74 -44.73
N GLY A 443 -9.07 10.74 -45.84
CA GLY A 443 -9.50 10.32 -47.16
C GLY A 443 -9.18 8.86 -47.50
N ASP A 444 -8.66 8.05 -46.59
CA ASP A 444 -8.39 6.63 -46.83
C ASP A 444 -9.70 5.82 -46.74
N GLU A 445 -10.38 5.67 -47.88
CA GLU A 445 -11.68 4.98 -47.99
C GLU A 445 -11.56 3.51 -47.58
N HIS A 446 -10.46 2.84 -47.95
CA HIS A 446 -10.26 1.43 -47.62
C HIS A 446 -10.17 1.18 -46.11
N ILE A 447 -9.41 1.99 -45.38
CA ILE A 447 -9.32 1.88 -43.94
C ILE A 447 -10.62 2.35 -43.27
N SER A 448 -11.32 3.35 -43.82
CA SER A 448 -12.64 3.75 -43.32
C SER A 448 -13.66 2.62 -43.42
N GLU A 449 -13.70 1.88 -44.52
CA GLU A 449 -14.57 0.70 -44.67
C GLU A 449 -14.23 -0.42 -43.66
N GLN A 450 -12.94 -0.71 -43.45
CA GLN A 450 -12.51 -1.69 -42.45
C GLN A 450 -12.94 -1.25 -41.03
N PHE A 451 -12.83 0.04 -40.73
CA PHE A 451 -13.22 0.60 -39.43
C PHE A 451 -14.73 0.43 -39.17
N GLU A 452 -15.57 0.69 -40.15
CA GLU A 452 -17.01 0.47 -40.05
C GLU A 452 -17.35 -1.03 -39.90
N GLN A 453 -16.67 -1.91 -40.65
CA GLN A 453 -16.88 -3.35 -40.59
C GLN A 453 -16.50 -3.91 -39.18
N LEU A 454 -15.45 -3.41 -38.54
CA LEU A 454 -15.03 -3.86 -37.21
C LEU A 454 -16.01 -3.44 -36.11
N ALA A 455 -16.82 -2.40 -36.28
CA ALA A 455 -17.84 -2.02 -35.30
C ALA A 455 -19.02 -3.01 -35.28
N VAL A 456 -19.27 -3.75 -36.37
CA VAL A 456 -20.40 -4.67 -36.47
C VAL A 456 -20.34 -5.78 -35.42
N PRO A 457 -19.25 -6.57 -35.25
CA PRO A 457 -19.17 -7.60 -34.23
C PRO A 457 -19.39 -7.10 -32.79
N LEU A 458 -18.91 -5.88 -32.48
CA LEU A 458 -19.12 -5.26 -31.16
C LEU A 458 -20.60 -4.98 -30.91
N LYS A 459 -21.28 -4.34 -31.90
CA LYS A 459 -22.72 -4.04 -31.78
C LYS A 459 -23.56 -5.31 -31.73
N GLU A 460 -23.24 -6.33 -32.54
CA GLU A 460 -23.93 -7.62 -32.52
C GLU A 460 -23.72 -8.36 -31.17
N ALA A 461 -22.53 -8.37 -30.61
CA ALA A 461 -22.23 -8.95 -29.32
C ALA A 461 -23.06 -8.28 -28.21
N TYR A 462 -23.14 -6.94 -28.25
CA TYR A 462 -23.95 -6.19 -27.29
C TYR A 462 -25.45 -6.55 -27.43
N ARG A 463 -26.02 -6.47 -28.64
CA ARG A 463 -27.46 -6.79 -28.87
C ARG A 463 -27.81 -8.22 -28.45
N ARG A 464 -26.90 -9.18 -28.62
CA ARG A 464 -27.11 -10.59 -28.27
C ARG A 464 -27.11 -10.83 -26.74
N ASN A 465 -26.26 -10.11 -26.00
CA ASN A 465 -26.06 -10.35 -24.57
C ASN A 465 -26.83 -9.37 -23.68
N ARG A 466 -27.30 -8.23 -24.20
CA ARG A 466 -28.02 -7.21 -23.45
C ARG A 466 -29.38 -7.75 -22.96
N GLU A 467 -29.64 -7.53 -21.67
CA GLU A 467 -30.92 -7.77 -20.99
C GLU A 467 -31.24 -6.60 -20.04
N ASP A 468 -32.41 -6.61 -19.40
CA ASP A 468 -32.88 -5.50 -18.54
C ASP A 468 -31.93 -5.15 -17.41
N GLU A 469 -31.24 -6.16 -16.82
CA GLU A 469 -30.28 -6.00 -15.72
C GLU A 469 -28.81 -6.21 -16.15
N TRP A 470 -28.57 -6.43 -17.49
CA TRP A 470 -27.25 -6.73 -18.00
C TRP A 470 -26.96 -5.96 -19.30
N HIS A 471 -26.27 -4.86 -19.20
CA HIS A 471 -25.97 -3.98 -20.34
C HIS A 471 -24.52 -4.16 -20.79
N TRP A 472 -24.16 -5.38 -21.19
CA TRP A 472 -22.79 -5.74 -21.53
C TRP A 472 -22.68 -6.59 -22.80
N PHE A 473 -21.48 -6.63 -23.38
CA PHE A 473 -21.16 -7.29 -24.65
C PHE A 473 -21.05 -8.81 -24.57
N GLU A 474 -20.79 -9.36 -23.39
CA GLU A 474 -20.45 -10.75 -23.12
C GLU A 474 -21.29 -11.27 -21.94
N GLU A 475 -21.35 -12.59 -21.74
CA GLU A 475 -22.02 -13.21 -20.55
C GLU A 475 -21.25 -12.98 -19.24
N LYS A 476 -20.08 -12.33 -19.34
CA LYS A 476 -19.23 -12.00 -18.20
C LYS A 476 -18.39 -10.75 -18.48
N MET A 477 -18.04 -10.03 -17.43
CA MET A 477 -17.02 -8.98 -17.45
C MET A 477 -15.71 -9.59 -16.97
N THR A 478 -14.64 -9.43 -17.75
CA THR A 478 -13.34 -10.07 -17.47
C THR A 478 -12.24 -9.03 -17.28
N TYR A 479 -11.41 -8.82 -18.26
CA TYR A 479 -10.29 -7.87 -18.24
C TYR A 479 -10.44 -6.82 -19.36
N ASP A 480 -9.77 -5.69 -19.19
CA ASP A 480 -9.71 -4.60 -20.20
C ASP A 480 -11.11 -4.19 -20.70
N ASN A 481 -12.06 -4.15 -19.74
CA ASN A 481 -13.48 -4.02 -20.04
C ASN A 481 -13.81 -2.71 -20.75
N ALA A 482 -13.21 -1.60 -20.31
CA ALA A 482 -13.52 -0.27 -20.82
C ALA A 482 -13.09 -0.04 -22.29
N ILE A 483 -12.27 -0.92 -22.87
CA ILE A 483 -11.86 -0.84 -24.29
C ILE A 483 -13.04 -1.02 -25.23
N LEU A 484 -14.06 -1.82 -24.86
CA LEU A 484 -15.21 -2.09 -25.72
C LEU A 484 -16.08 -0.84 -25.94
N PRO A 485 -16.58 -0.14 -24.90
CA PRO A 485 -17.27 1.14 -25.09
C PRO A 485 -16.36 2.24 -25.64
N LEU A 486 -15.05 2.27 -25.30
CA LEU A 486 -14.10 3.23 -25.86
C LEU A 486 -13.99 3.12 -27.38
N ALA A 487 -13.92 1.90 -27.91
CA ALA A 487 -13.86 1.66 -29.36
C ALA A 487 -15.12 2.19 -30.08
N LEU A 488 -16.30 2.00 -29.46
CA LEU A 488 -17.56 2.51 -30.03
C LEU A 488 -17.67 4.04 -29.93
N LEU A 489 -17.13 4.68 -28.87
CA LEU A 489 -17.00 6.13 -28.82
C LEU A 489 -16.09 6.66 -29.92
N CYS A 490 -14.96 5.99 -30.19
CA CYS A 490 -14.08 6.33 -31.31
C CYS A 490 -14.79 6.15 -32.66
N HIS A 491 -15.65 5.13 -32.81
CA HIS A 491 -16.46 4.92 -33.99
C HIS A 491 -17.47 6.06 -34.20
N TYR A 492 -18.22 6.43 -33.16
CA TYR A 492 -19.15 7.55 -33.20
C TYR A 492 -18.45 8.89 -33.51
N GLU A 493 -17.28 9.15 -32.91
CA GLU A 493 -16.53 10.39 -33.13
C GLU A 493 -16.35 10.65 -34.64
N ARG A 494 -16.07 9.61 -35.40
CA ARG A 494 -15.82 9.71 -36.84
C ARG A 494 -17.08 9.59 -37.71
N THR A 495 -17.91 8.59 -37.46
CA THR A 495 -19.03 8.23 -38.33
C THR A 495 -20.34 8.94 -38.02
N LYS A 496 -20.48 9.45 -36.79
CA LYS A 496 -21.72 9.97 -36.19
C LYS A 496 -22.85 8.92 -36.13
N ASP A 497 -22.47 7.64 -36.06
CA ASP A 497 -23.42 6.53 -35.88
C ASP A 497 -24.00 6.53 -34.47
N ASN A 498 -25.25 6.97 -34.34
CA ASN A 498 -25.92 7.12 -33.03
C ASN A 498 -26.04 5.80 -32.26
N GLU A 499 -26.17 4.66 -32.95
CA GLU A 499 -26.23 3.36 -32.30
C GLU A 499 -24.92 3.06 -31.55
N SER A 500 -23.78 3.38 -32.15
CA SER A 500 -22.47 3.25 -31.46
C SER A 500 -22.37 4.13 -30.23
N LEU A 501 -22.93 5.34 -30.27
CA LEU A 501 -22.96 6.22 -29.07
C LEU A 501 -23.86 5.66 -27.99
N GLU A 502 -25.07 5.22 -28.34
CA GLU A 502 -26.04 4.66 -27.37
C GLU A 502 -25.46 3.44 -26.67
N ILE A 503 -24.94 2.48 -27.43
CA ILE A 503 -24.31 1.27 -26.86
C ILE A 503 -23.11 1.63 -25.96
N ALA A 504 -22.26 2.57 -26.41
CA ALA A 504 -21.09 2.97 -25.66
C ALA A 504 -21.46 3.63 -24.32
N LEU A 505 -22.43 4.54 -24.31
CA LEU A 505 -22.86 5.22 -23.10
C LEU A 505 -23.61 4.27 -22.14
N GLU A 506 -24.52 3.42 -22.65
CA GLU A 506 -25.26 2.45 -21.84
C GLU A 506 -24.30 1.42 -21.19
N SER A 507 -23.36 0.88 -21.95
CA SER A 507 -22.37 -0.06 -21.42
C SER A 507 -21.34 0.59 -20.48
N MET A 508 -20.97 1.85 -20.73
CA MET A 508 -20.11 2.63 -19.83
C MET A 508 -20.81 2.92 -18.51
N GLU A 509 -22.08 3.29 -18.52
CA GLU A 509 -22.88 3.51 -17.30
C GLU A 509 -22.99 2.22 -16.50
N PHE A 510 -23.32 1.10 -17.13
CA PHE A 510 -23.35 -0.22 -16.49
C PHE A 510 -21.99 -0.60 -15.87
N LEU A 511 -20.88 -0.41 -16.59
CA LEU A 511 -19.53 -0.62 -16.07
C LEU A 511 -19.27 0.27 -14.84
N SER A 512 -19.71 1.53 -14.89
CA SER A 512 -19.59 2.50 -13.79
C SER A 512 -20.35 2.06 -12.55
N GLU A 513 -21.59 1.61 -12.70
CA GLU A 513 -22.43 1.11 -11.59
C GLU A 513 -21.80 -0.10 -10.89
N LYS A 514 -21.15 -0.98 -11.65
CA LYS A 514 -20.50 -2.18 -11.09
C LYS A 514 -19.15 -1.88 -10.44
N THR A 515 -18.43 -0.85 -10.90
CA THR A 515 -17.02 -0.64 -10.49
C THR A 515 -16.79 0.62 -9.65
N LEU A 516 -17.63 1.65 -9.74
CA LEU A 516 -17.50 2.89 -8.94
C LEU A 516 -18.35 2.81 -7.67
N ILE A 517 -17.90 2.04 -6.70
CA ILE A 517 -18.62 1.74 -5.47
C ILE A 517 -17.97 2.48 -4.30
N ASN A 518 -18.79 3.02 -3.39
CA ASN A 518 -18.31 3.73 -2.20
C ASN A 518 -17.43 4.97 -2.46
N GLY A 519 -17.51 5.53 -3.67
CA GLY A 519 -16.78 6.75 -4.03
C GLY A 519 -15.33 6.53 -4.45
N TYR A 520 -14.94 5.32 -4.80
CA TYR A 520 -13.66 4.95 -5.39
C TYR A 520 -13.83 3.81 -6.41
N LEU A 521 -12.81 3.59 -7.24
CA LEU A 521 -12.84 2.54 -8.25
C LEU A 521 -12.52 1.16 -7.63
N ASN A 522 -13.36 0.17 -7.95
CA ASN A 522 -13.15 -1.25 -7.72
C ASN A 522 -13.22 -1.98 -9.08
N PRO A 523 -12.12 -2.11 -9.80
CA PRO A 523 -12.10 -2.89 -11.03
C PRO A 523 -12.58 -4.33 -10.80
N VAL A 524 -13.17 -4.93 -11.83
CA VAL A 524 -13.53 -6.35 -11.80
C VAL A 524 -12.27 -7.19 -11.55
N GLY A 525 -12.29 -8.01 -10.49
CA GLY A 525 -11.14 -8.83 -10.12
C GLY A 525 -10.95 -10.03 -11.04
N ASN A 526 -9.70 -10.35 -11.38
CA ASN A 526 -9.36 -11.51 -12.22
C ASN A 526 -9.53 -12.85 -11.49
N ASP A 527 -9.62 -12.85 -10.17
CA ASP A 527 -9.86 -14.05 -9.37
C ASP A 527 -11.36 -14.34 -9.25
N GLY A 528 -12.04 -14.52 -10.38
CA GLY A 528 -13.43 -14.90 -10.45
C GLY A 528 -14.32 -14.09 -11.40
N TRP A 529 -13.94 -12.86 -11.78
CA TRP A 529 -14.67 -11.98 -12.69
C TRP A 529 -16.08 -11.56 -12.21
N LEU A 530 -16.94 -11.07 -13.12
CA LEU A 530 -18.37 -10.86 -12.90
C LEU A 530 -19.15 -11.58 -13.99
N PHE A 531 -20.03 -12.50 -13.61
CA PHE A 531 -20.87 -13.26 -14.53
C PHE A 531 -22.29 -12.70 -14.56
N LYS A 532 -22.96 -12.79 -15.71
CA LYS A 532 -24.33 -12.35 -15.93
C LYS A 532 -25.32 -13.05 -14.99
N GLU A 533 -25.15 -14.35 -14.75
CA GLU A 533 -25.95 -15.15 -13.84
C GLU A 533 -25.32 -15.26 -12.43
N GLY A 534 -24.27 -14.47 -12.13
CA GLY A 534 -23.56 -14.50 -10.85
C GLY A 534 -24.13 -13.49 -9.85
N GLU A 535 -24.03 -13.81 -8.55
CA GLU A 535 -24.49 -12.90 -7.49
C GLU A 535 -23.45 -11.80 -7.17
N ASP A 536 -22.15 -12.12 -7.18
CA ASP A 536 -21.10 -11.21 -6.72
C ASP A 536 -19.97 -11.00 -7.75
N MET A 537 -19.49 -9.77 -7.83
CA MET A 537 -18.29 -9.42 -8.55
C MET A 537 -17.03 -9.83 -7.77
N ALA A 538 -16.06 -10.46 -8.43
CA ALA A 538 -14.77 -10.73 -7.83
C ALA A 538 -14.08 -9.42 -7.41
N LEU A 539 -13.70 -9.32 -6.13
CA LEU A 539 -13.11 -8.10 -5.56
C LEU A 539 -11.60 -8.00 -5.79
N TYR A 540 -10.93 -9.13 -6.08
CA TYR A 540 -9.48 -9.24 -6.28
C TYR A 540 -9.24 -10.20 -7.46
N ASP A 541 -8.19 -10.30 -8.01
CA ASP A 541 -6.99 -9.54 -8.26
C ASP A 541 -7.30 -8.33 -9.17
N GLN A 542 -7.34 -7.12 -8.61
CA GLN A 542 -7.62 -5.91 -9.41
C GLN A 542 -6.35 -5.50 -10.16
N GLN A 543 -6.45 -5.21 -11.46
CA GLN A 543 -5.28 -4.94 -12.29
C GLN A 543 -5.21 -3.48 -12.78
N ALA A 544 -3.98 -3.00 -12.94
CA ALA A 544 -3.68 -1.64 -13.37
C ALA A 544 -4.24 -1.29 -14.76
N ILE A 545 -4.32 -2.28 -15.66
CA ILE A 545 -4.83 -2.10 -17.02
C ILE A 545 -6.31 -1.72 -17.03
N GLU A 546 -7.12 -2.27 -16.11
CA GLU A 546 -8.54 -1.89 -15.97
C GLU A 546 -8.69 -0.40 -15.67
N THR A 547 -7.89 0.06 -14.71
CA THR A 547 -7.91 1.47 -14.31
C THR A 547 -7.48 2.40 -15.44
N MET A 548 -6.45 2.03 -16.21
CA MET A 548 -6.02 2.81 -17.39
C MET A 548 -7.13 2.87 -18.44
N ALA A 549 -7.76 1.75 -18.74
CA ALA A 549 -8.83 1.70 -19.73
C ALA A 549 -10.04 2.56 -19.33
N MET A 550 -10.40 2.58 -18.04
CA MET A 550 -11.44 3.47 -17.49
C MET A 550 -11.07 4.95 -17.61
N VAL A 551 -9.83 5.31 -17.30
CA VAL A 551 -9.33 6.70 -17.49
C VAL A 551 -9.47 7.14 -18.95
N LEU A 552 -9.06 6.29 -19.90
CA LEU A 552 -9.16 6.56 -21.33
C LEU A 552 -10.62 6.68 -21.79
N LEU A 553 -11.49 5.78 -21.32
CA LEU A 553 -12.92 5.77 -21.66
C LEU A 553 -13.60 7.07 -21.24
N TYR A 554 -13.46 7.47 -19.96
CA TYR A 554 -14.08 8.69 -19.46
C TYR A 554 -13.51 9.94 -20.10
N PHE A 555 -12.21 9.97 -20.37
CA PHE A 555 -11.62 11.11 -21.06
C PHE A 555 -12.18 11.23 -22.49
N LYS A 556 -12.33 10.11 -23.23
CA LYS A 556 -12.96 10.10 -24.55
C LYS A 556 -14.44 10.49 -24.48
N ALA A 557 -15.19 10.02 -23.50
CA ALA A 557 -16.58 10.43 -23.28
C ALA A 557 -16.71 11.95 -23.06
N TYR A 558 -15.78 12.54 -22.27
CA TYR A 558 -15.71 13.99 -22.13
C TYR A 558 -15.41 14.71 -23.46
N GLU A 559 -14.44 14.24 -24.24
CA GLU A 559 -14.12 14.84 -25.54
C GLU A 559 -15.34 14.89 -26.47
N ILE A 560 -16.22 13.88 -26.41
CA ILE A 560 -17.40 13.77 -27.27
C ILE A 560 -18.59 14.58 -26.72
N THR A 561 -18.86 14.49 -25.42
CA THR A 561 -20.08 15.02 -24.81
C THR A 561 -19.91 16.39 -24.18
N GLN A 562 -18.67 16.76 -23.85
CA GLN A 562 -18.30 17.95 -23.06
C GLN A 562 -18.90 17.97 -21.64
N ASP A 563 -19.34 16.81 -21.13
CA ASP A 563 -19.84 16.68 -19.76
C ASP A 563 -18.67 16.55 -18.75
N LEU A 564 -18.51 17.58 -17.91
CA LEU A 564 -17.48 17.64 -16.86
C LEU A 564 -17.57 16.53 -15.81
N ASN A 565 -18.68 15.82 -15.72
CA ASN A 565 -18.79 14.67 -14.83
C ASN A 565 -17.82 13.57 -15.24
N TYR A 566 -17.55 13.40 -16.52
CA TYR A 566 -16.56 12.42 -16.99
C TYR A 566 -15.12 12.78 -16.57
N ILE A 567 -14.78 14.07 -16.51
CA ILE A 567 -13.48 14.50 -15.97
C ILE A 567 -13.34 14.12 -14.48
N LYS A 568 -14.42 14.25 -13.69
CA LYS A 568 -14.40 13.79 -12.30
C LYS A 568 -14.16 12.28 -12.19
N GLN A 569 -14.74 11.50 -13.13
CA GLN A 569 -14.51 10.06 -13.18
C GLN A 569 -13.08 9.72 -13.59
N VAL A 570 -12.46 10.47 -14.51
CA VAL A 570 -11.03 10.34 -14.86
C VAL A 570 -10.18 10.48 -13.59
N HIS A 571 -10.40 11.54 -12.79
CA HIS A 571 -9.66 11.75 -11.55
C HIS A 571 -9.91 10.65 -10.52
N LEU A 572 -11.16 10.21 -10.37
CA LEU A 572 -11.54 9.16 -9.43
C LEU A 572 -10.86 7.83 -9.78
N CYS A 573 -10.84 7.45 -11.05
CA CYS A 573 -10.16 6.25 -11.50
C CYS A 573 -8.64 6.34 -11.26
N TYR A 574 -8.02 7.46 -11.60
CA TYR A 574 -6.58 7.63 -11.39
C TYR A 574 -6.17 7.55 -9.90
N GLN A 575 -7.03 8.01 -8.98
CA GLN A 575 -6.77 7.93 -7.54
C GLN A 575 -6.62 6.50 -7.02
N TRP A 576 -7.15 5.50 -7.73
CA TRP A 576 -6.93 4.09 -7.41
C TRP A 576 -5.44 3.73 -7.33
N PHE A 577 -4.61 4.25 -8.23
CA PHE A 577 -3.16 4.08 -8.20
C PHE A 577 -2.51 4.72 -6.97
N LEU A 578 -3.10 5.78 -6.45
CA LEU A 578 -2.58 6.58 -5.34
C LEU A 578 -3.12 6.11 -3.97
N GLY A 579 -3.91 5.04 -3.94
CA GLY A 579 -4.42 4.43 -2.71
C GLY A 579 -5.89 4.70 -2.40
N GLU A 580 -6.64 5.43 -3.24
CA GLU A 580 -8.10 5.51 -3.11
C GLU A 580 -8.75 4.27 -3.74
N ASN A 581 -8.53 3.12 -3.10
CA ASN A 581 -8.99 1.79 -3.50
C ASN A 581 -9.48 1.00 -2.28
N SER A 582 -9.95 -0.23 -2.49
CA SER A 582 -10.56 -1.08 -1.44
C SER A 582 -9.66 -1.36 -0.24
N LEU A 583 -8.34 -1.41 -0.42
CA LEU A 583 -7.36 -1.65 0.66
C LEU A 583 -6.69 -0.38 1.19
N ARG A 584 -6.96 0.78 0.61
CA ARG A 584 -6.30 2.05 0.95
C ARG A 584 -4.77 1.98 0.82
N LEU A 585 -4.27 1.24 -0.16
CA LEU A 585 -2.85 1.03 -0.42
C LEU A 585 -2.46 1.63 -1.77
N PRO A 586 -1.44 2.51 -1.84
CA PRO A 586 -0.94 3.01 -3.11
C PRO A 586 -0.24 1.89 -3.89
N LEU A 587 -0.52 1.80 -5.19
CA LEU A 587 0.16 0.92 -6.10
C LEU A 587 1.41 1.60 -6.69
N PHE A 588 1.35 2.92 -6.89
CA PHE A 588 2.52 3.69 -7.32
C PHE A 588 3.57 3.77 -6.20
N ASP A 589 4.80 3.45 -6.53
CA ASP A 589 5.93 3.46 -5.61
C ASP A 589 6.77 4.72 -5.82
N HIS A 590 6.77 5.61 -4.84
CA HIS A 590 7.52 6.87 -4.89
C HIS A 590 9.04 6.69 -4.91
N GLU A 591 9.57 5.56 -4.48
CA GLU A 591 11.01 5.29 -4.47
C GLU A 591 11.49 4.77 -5.83
N THR A 592 10.85 3.73 -6.33
CA THR A 592 11.24 3.09 -7.60
C THR A 592 10.72 3.84 -8.82
N LYS A 593 9.61 4.60 -8.71
CA LYS A 593 8.82 5.20 -9.80
C LYS A 593 8.08 4.17 -10.66
N GLY A 594 7.99 2.93 -10.18
CA GLY A 594 7.18 1.86 -10.76
C GLY A 594 5.79 1.79 -10.15
N CYS A 595 4.95 0.94 -10.71
CA CYS A 595 3.62 0.65 -10.21
C CYS A 595 3.49 -0.85 -9.92
N GLY A 596 2.91 -1.21 -8.77
CA GLY A 596 2.58 -2.59 -8.44
C GLY A 596 1.55 -3.16 -9.41
N ASP A 597 1.65 -4.45 -9.70
CA ASP A 597 0.93 -5.14 -10.78
C ASP A 597 -0.59 -5.20 -10.56
N GLY A 598 -1.00 -5.22 -9.30
CA GLY A 598 -2.41 -5.24 -8.96
C GLY A 598 -2.66 -5.24 -7.45
N LEU A 599 -3.95 -5.22 -7.10
CA LEU A 599 -4.41 -5.25 -5.72
C LEU A 599 -4.98 -6.63 -5.41
N GLN A 600 -4.30 -7.36 -4.52
CA GLN A 600 -4.63 -8.70 -4.07
C GLN A 600 -5.29 -8.65 -2.67
N PRO A 601 -5.96 -9.72 -2.18
CA PRO A 601 -6.62 -9.72 -0.87
C PRO A 601 -5.72 -9.30 0.31
N HIS A 602 -4.42 -9.53 0.18
CA HIS A 602 -3.44 -9.31 1.25
C HIS A 602 -2.51 -8.12 1.00
N GLY A 603 -2.78 -7.30 -0.02
CA GLY A 603 -1.98 -6.13 -0.34
C GLY A 603 -1.65 -5.97 -1.83
N VAL A 604 -0.68 -5.11 -2.12
CA VAL A 604 -0.22 -4.83 -3.48
C VAL A 604 0.70 -5.95 -3.98
N ASN A 605 0.46 -6.46 -5.18
CA ASN A 605 1.39 -7.34 -5.89
C ASN A 605 2.70 -6.58 -6.17
N ARG A 606 3.82 -7.13 -5.71
CA ARG A 606 5.14 -6.48 -5.74
C ARG A 606 5.89 -6.63 -7.07
N ASN A 607 5.28 -7.25 -8.07
CA ASN A 607 5.73 -7.10 -9.43
C ASN A 607 5.52 -5.63 -9.86
N GLN A 608 6.57 -4.96 -10.28
CA GLN A 608 6.53 -3.60 -10.84
C GLN A 608 6.92 -3.71 -12.33
N GLY A 609 6.17 -4.52 -13.03
CA GLY A 609 6.39 -4.83 -14.44
C GLY A 609 6.09 -3.66 -15.39
N ALA A 610 6.28 -3.95 -16.66
CA ALA A 610 6.01 -3.00 -17.74
C ALA A 610 4.53 -2.63 -17.81
N GLU A 611 3.62 -3.61 -17.83
CA GLU A 611 2.19 -3.38 -18.00
C GLU A 611 1.63 -2.39 -16.96
N SER A 612 1.80 -2.68 -15.68
CA SER A 612 1.25 -1.84 -14.62
C SER A 612 1.90 -0.45 -14.54
N THR A 613 3.22 -0.38 -14.76
CA THR A 613 3.93 0.90 -14.76
C THR A 613 3.53 1.78 -15.96
N LEU A 614 3.36 1.18 -17.13
CA LEU A 614 2.88 1.88 -18.33
C LEU A 614 1.43 2.32 -18.16
N ALA A 615 0.56 1.46 -17.61
CA ALA A 615 -0.82 1.80 -17.30
C ALA A 615 -0.92 3.02 -16.37
N TYR A 616 -0.09 3.06 -15.33
CA TYR A 616 0.01 4.21 -14.45
C TYR A 616 0.44 5.49 -15.18
N TRP A 617 1.53 5.45 -15.95
CA TRP A 617 2.06 6.65 -16.59
C TRP A 617 1.21 7.14 -17.76
N ILE A 618 0.54 6.24 -18.50
CA ILE A 618 -0.47 6.64 -19.50
C ILE A 618 -1.64 7.35 -18.79
N SER A 619 -2.18 6.78 -17.71
CA SER A 619 -3.25 7.39 -16.94
C SER A 619 -2.83 8.76 -16.37
N HIS A 620 -1.61 8.89 -15.86
CA HIS A 620 -1.06 10.14 -15.36
C HIS A 620 -1.03 11.25 -16.44
N LEU A 621 -0.55 10.91 -17.65
CA LEU A 621 -0.49 11.86 -18.75
C LEU A 621 -1.89 12.27 -19.24
N ILE A 622 -2.85 11.34 -19.25
CA ILE A 622 -4.26 11.67 -19.57
C ILE A 622 -4.89 12.59 -18.52
N VAL A 623 -4.61 12.35 -17.23
CA VAL A 623 -5.10 13.25 -16.17
C VAL A 623 -4.52 14.66 -16.30
N LEU A 624 -3.25 14.79 -16.66
CA LEU A 624 -2.67 16.11 -16.93
C LEU A 624 -3.37 16.81 -18.11
N ASN A 625 -3.70 16.09 -19.17
CA ASN A 625 -4.52 16.65 -20.27
C ASN A 625 -5.91 17.09 -19.78
N ALA A 626 -6.56 16.27 -18.96
CA ALA A 626 -7.87 16.59 -18.40
C ALA A 626 -7.85 17.88 -17.56
N MET A 627 -6.80 18.08 -16.75
CA MET A 627 -6.60 19.30 -15.96
C MET A 627 -6.40 20.54 -16.83
N GLU A 628 -5.72 20.44 -17.96
CA GLU A 628 -5.56 21.56 -18.89
C GLU A 628 -6.92 22.02 -19.44
N TYR A 629 -7.83 21.10 -19.78
CA TYR A 629 -9.19 21.44 -20.21
C TYR A 629 -10.02 22.11 -19.12
N GLU A 630 -9.93 21.64 -17.87
CA GLU A 630 -10.61 22.28 -16.72
C GLU A 630 -10.11 23.71 -16.51
N TYR A 631 -8.80 23.94 -16.60
CA TYR A 631 -8.20 25.26 -16.44
C TYR A 631 -8.67 26.24 -17.53
N ILE A 632 -8.69 25.81 -18.77
CA ILE A 632 -9.16 26.64 -19.91
C ILE A 632 -10.61 27.03 -19.72
N GLN A 633 -11.50 26.10 -19.40
CA GLN A 633 -12.93 26.42 -19.15
C GLN A 633 -13.15 27.34 -17.94
N SER A 634 -12.39 27.17 -16.86
CA SER A 634 -12.50 28.04 -15.68
C SER A 634 -12.00 29.47 -15.96
N SER A 635 -11.01 29.63 -16.84
CA SER A 635 -10.48 30.93 -17.26
C SER A 635 -11.43 31.69 -18.20
N ASP A 636 -12.12 30.98 -19.09
CA ASP A 636 -13.13 31.57 -19.97
C ASP A 636 -14.35 32.05 -19.20
N PHE A 637 -14.82 31.32 -18.17
CA PHE A 637 -15.89 31.77 -17.27
C PHE A 637 -15.54 33.05 -16.51
N SER A 638 -14.29 33.19 -16.07
CA SER A 638 -13.83 34.39 -15.37
C SER A 638 -13.69 35.61 -16.29
N SER A 639 -13.42 35.42 -17.56
CA SER A 639 -13.35 36.49 -18.58
C SER A 639 -14.75 36.97 -19.00
N VAL A 640 -15.73 36.06 -19.11
CA VAL A 640 -17.12 36.36 -19.45
C VAL A 640 -17.81 37.09 -18.27
N GLN A 641 -17.57 36.72 -17.02
CA GLN A 641 -18.09 37.45 -15.86
C GLN A 641 -17.52 38.88 -15.75
N LYS A 642 -16.27 39.12 -16.18
CA LYS A 642 -15.69 40.46 -16.22
C LYS A 642 -16.25 41.32 -17.35
N GLN A 643 -16.74 40.74 -18.43
CA GLN A 643 -17.39 41.46 -19.54
C GLN A 643 -18.89 41.77 -19.28
N VAL A 644 -19.55 41.05 -18.37
CA VAL A 644 -20.96 41.29 -17.99
C VAL A 644 -21.08 42.28 -16.83
N LEU A 645 -19.98 42.59 -16.15
CA LEU A 645 -19.93 43.52 -15.00
C LEU A 645 -19.29 44.90 -15.35
N ASN A 646 -18.89 45.13 -16.61
CA ASN A 646 -18.52 46.43 -17.19
C ASN A 646 -19.55 46.84 -18.24
#